data_a95a286bb1cc928ec06606661f651876
#
_entry.id   a95a286bb1cc928ec06606661f651876
#
_cell.length_a   1.000
_cell.length_b   1.000
_cell.length_c   1.000
_cell.angle_alpha   90.00
_cell.angle_beta   90.00
_cell.angle_gamma   90.00
#
_symmetry.space_group_name_H-M   'P 1'
#
loop_
_entity.id
_entity.type
_entity.pdbx_description
1 polymer ?
#
loop_
_entity_poly.entity_id
_entity_poly.type
_entity_poly.pdbx_seq_one_letter_code
_entity_poly.pdbx_strand_id
1 'polypeptide(L)'
;MIKNSLVITFFLFLLSGCASEVDKRVDTVLSISGANRTDLETVLKHYKHEPQKLKAAKFLIANMRYHHSYYSVKNPRQHPLLDSLTKAADSLFYHSVYMATDSFHNGNIQKLIDSVRIGFRKQNDVRVSEQSVKIFWKEDYDFNWITAKQLINHIDHVFEWKRQMNSVRRLSTEDFYEYVLPYRSIPDNSLTDFSDIYFAFMDKYLKDLDKDSVQNVVQRYNFVINQLCKFFPLYPYEEEIGYQELFFYGFHDCIPIASYGVSILRACGIPAAVEFNACYKQFQGRHYHGVVLDKNGNWLAFNPESSIPTSDNSSFDTKDILNIYRFMFSEQKDTPFFMEKNGEYVPDIFDSPFLKDVTSHLLKTIPLILPYRETGNNNLAYLAAFNSGVPSGIIPVTWGKINRTKQNVTFSSVIPDRYYFPVYYSPFGKSFSFGEPFYLDKDGKIIKSHIEGKVDDVTLLRKFPVKQGLVDKAVKLIGTVIQASNDPGFQPCDTVGIIADTLQPYFQDIKLDMNKGPYQYYQIKTTDEYPHAALSELEFITDIRYGYENVIAASPLPILSSGDTLSEDKTEVRLMDEPLERIKWKAEYDGNPQTSPEPYPTIRFMLKKPQFVTKIRMMPLNADNGIIAGNQYELFCWNNGEWKKILSERARYNYITVSIPSGSLLWLRNLTGGKEELPFYVDSDGRQKFIYP
;
A
#
# COMPACT_ATOMS: atom_id res chain seq x y z
N MET A 1 -36.18 -70.12 17.38
CA MET A 1 -36.73 -68.84 16.93
C MET A 1 -36.21 -67.58 17.70
N ILE A 2 -35.09 -67.67 18.41
CA ILE A 2 -34.59 -66.55 19.21
C ILE A 2 -33.26 -65.94 18.67
N LYS A 3 -32.61 -66.59 17.67
CA LYS A 3 -31.33 -66.13 17.12
C LYS A 3 -31.45 -65.09 15.99
N ASN A 4 -32.62 -64.92 15.35
CA ASN A 4 -32.76 -63.98 14.24
C ASN A 4 -33.28 -62.62 14.64
N SER A 5 -33.81 -62.40 15.84
CA SER A 5 -34.25 -61.09 16.33
C SER A 5 -33.11 -60.22 16.85
N LEU A 6 -31.99 -60.78 17.27
CA LEU A 6 -30.85 -60.00 17.79
C LEU A 6 -29.98 -59.39 16.68
N VAL A 7 -29.96 -60.00 15.52
CA VAL A 7 -29.19 -59.46 14.35
C VAL A 7 -29.87 -58.28 13.69
N ILE A 8 -31.21 -58.26 13.67
CA ILE A 8 -31.99 -57.14 13.09
C ILE A 8 -31.94 -55.90 13.97
N THR A 9 -31.92 -56.07 15.31
CA THR A 9 -31.82 -54.94 16.25
C THR A 9 -30.40 -54.34 16.26
N PHE A 10 -29.35 -55.11 16.00
CA PHE A 10 -27.94 -54.61 15.91
C PHE A 10 -27.67 -53.88 14.59
N PHE A 11 -28.37 -54.23 13.48
CA PHE A 11 -28.25 -53.54 12.19
C PHE A 11 -29.04 -52.22 12.17
N LEU A 12 -30.07 -52.04 12.99
CA LEU A 12 -30.81 -50.77 13.12
C LEU A 12 -30.08 -49.74 14.00
N PHE A 13 -29.13 -50.14 14.86
CA PHE A 13 -28.29 -49.22 15.62
C PHE A 13 -27.01 -48.78 14.88
N LEU A 14 -26.65 -49.40 13.75
CA LEU A 14 -25.53 -48.98 12.90
C LEU A 14 -25.93 -47.98 11.79
N LEU A 15 -27.19 -47.59 11.72
CA LEU A 15 -27.71 -46.56 10.81
C LEU A 15 -27.93 -45.21 11.48
N SER A 16 -27.52 -45.02 12.73
CA SER A 16 -27.31 -43.68 13.27
C SER A 16 -26.02 -43.15 12.66
N GLY A 17 -26.15 -42.64 11.39
CA GLY A 17 -25.04 -42.08 10.63
C GLY A 17 -24.35 -41.00 11.45
N CYS A 18 -23.06 -41.11 11.63
CA CYS A 18 -22.25 -39.98 12.07
C CYS A 18 -22.60 -38.80 11.13
N ALA A 19 -23.25 -37.77 11.68
CA ALA A 19 -23.49 -36.55 10.95
C ALA A 19 -22.13 -36.05 10.42
N SER A 20 -22.07 -35.67 9.13
CA SER A 20 -20.84 -35.17 8.56
C SER A 20 -20.40 -33.92 9.34
N GLU A 21 -19.11 -33.58 9.30
CA GLU A 21 -18.62 -32.37 9.94
C GLU A 21 -19.35 -31.11 9.44
N VAL A 22 -19.71 -31.08 8.15
CA VAL A 22 -20.52 -30.02 7.55
C VAL A 22 -21.93 -29.98 8.16
N ASP A 23 -22.57 -31.13 8.38
CA ASP A 23 -23.91 -31.17 8.97
C ASP A 23 -23.89 -30.63 10.41
N LYS A 24 -22.89 -30.99 11.23
CA LYS A 24 -22.71 -30.45 12.57
C LYS A 24 -22.54 -28.92 12.57
N ARG A 25 -21.81 -28.39 11.60
CA ARG A 25 -21.62 -26.93 11.45
C ARG A 25 -22.90 -26.24 11.03
N VAL A 26 -23.68 -26.84 10.11
CA VAL A 26 -25.02 -26.37 9.74
C VAL A 26 -25.91 -26.32 10.98
N ASP A 27 -25.98 -27.40 11.77
CA ASP A 27 -26.78 -27.45 13.01
C ASP A 27 -26.35 -26.36 14.00
N THR A 28 -25.05 -26.10 14.12
CA THR A 28 -24.50 -25.02 14.95
C THR A 28 -25.04 -23.67 14.50
N VAL A 29 -24.96 -23.36 13.20
CA VAL A 29 -25.44 -22.08 12.65
C VAL A 29 -26.96 -21.97 12.83
N LEU A 30 -27.73 -23.00 12.54
CA LEU A 30 -29.17 -23.02 12.77
C LEU A 30 -29.53 -22.79 14.23
N SER A 31 -28.71 -23.25 15.18
CA SER A 31 -28.95 -23.05 16.62
C SER A 31 -28.78 -21.63 17.09
N ILE A 32 -27.95 -20.81 16.39
CA ILE A 32 -27.65 -19.41 16.74
C ILE A 32 -28.38 -18.38 15.86
N SER A 33 -29.05 -18.80 14.77
CA SER A 33 -29.69 -17.90 13.81
C SER A 33 -31.04 -17.31 14.28
N GLY A 34 -31.49 -17.61 15.47
CA GLY A 34 -32.66 -16.98 16.09
C GLY A 34 -33.91 -17.05 15.17
N ALA A 35 -34.50 -15.89 14.89
CA ALA A 35 -35.71 -15.79 14.05
C ALA A 35 -35.45 -16.19 12.59
N ASN A 36 -34.22 -16.04 12.10
CA ASN A 36 -33.86 -16.35 10.70
C ASN A 36 -33.66 -17.85 10.44
N ARG A 37 -33.72 -18.70 11.49
CA ARG A 37 -33.59 -20.16 11.37
C ARG A 37 -34.55 -20.74 10.34
N THR A 38 -35.79 -20.27 10.28
CA THR A 38 -36.81 -20.73 9.36
C THR A 38 -36.44 -20.49 7.91
N ASP A 39 -35.80 -19.36 7.59
CA ASP A 39 -35.30 -19.07 6.26
C ASP A 39 -34.20 -20.03 5.85
N LEU A 40 -33.19 -20.25 6.72
CA LEU A 40 -32.09 -21.16 6.43
C LEU A 40 -32.57 -22.64 6.28
N GLU A 41 -33.48 -23.09 7.12
CA GLU A 41 -34.13 -24.42 6.98
C GLU A 41 -34.92 -24.52 5.67
N THR A 42 -35.58 -23.44 5.23
CA THR A 42 -36.34 -23.40 3.97
C THR A 42 -35.41 -23.62 2.78
N VAL A 43 -34.20 -23.04 2.76
CA VAL A 43 -33.19 -23.28 1.70
C VAL A 43 -32.83 -24.77 1.64
N LEU A 44 -32.52 -25.38 2.79
CA LEU A 44 -32.14 -26.79 2.87
C LEU A 44 -33.29 -27.70 2.39
N LYS A 45 -34.54 -27.38 2.76
CA LYS A 45 -35.75 -28.11 2.32
C LYS A 45 -35.99 -27.92 0.83
N HIS A 46 -35.77 -26.73 0.28
CA HIS A 46 -35.91 -26.42 -1.13
C HIS A 46 -35.05 -27.35 -2.00
N TYR A 47 -33.79 -27.53 -1.64
CA TYR A 47 -32.84 -28.32 -2.40
C TYR A 47 -32.76 -29.81 -2.00
N LYS A 48 -33.68 -30.35 -1.18
CA LYS A 48 -33.61 -31.72 -0.68
C LYS A 48 -33.52 -32.78 -1.78
N HIS A 49 -34.03 -32.50 -2.97
CA HIS A 49 -34.01 -33.37 -4.15
C HIS A 49 -32.96 -33.01 -5.20
N GLU A 50 -32.15 -31.98 -4.94
CA GLU A 50 -31.03 -31.51 -5.77
C GLU A 50 -29.70 -31.65 -5.06
N PRO A 51 -29.08 -32.84 -5.05
CA PRO A 51 -27.94 -33.13 -4.16
C PRO A 51 -26.75 -32.16 -4.27
N GLN A 52 -26.49 -31.66 -5.48
CA GLN A 52 -25.38 -30.72 -5.68
C GLN A 52 -25.68 -29.34 -5.08
N LYS A 53 -26.88 -28.81 -5.30
CA LYS A 53 -27.31 -27.54 -4.74
C LYS A 53 -27.52 -27.65 -3.21
N LEU A 54 -27.99 -28.81 -2.72
CA LEU A 54 -28.08 -29.05 -1.29
C LEU A 54 -26.70 -28.99 -0.62
N LYS A 55 -25.68 -29.61 -1.23
CA LYS A 55 -24.29 -29.50 -0.73
C LYS A 55 -23.79 -28.06 -0.76
N ALA A 56 -24.09 -27.29 -1.80
CA ALA A 56 -23.77 -25.88 -1.90
C ALA A 56 -24.46 -25.05 -0.80
N ALA A 57 -25.77 -25.26 -0.59
CA ALA A 57 -26.51 -24.62 0.49
C ALA A 57 -25.93 -24.94 1.88
N LYS A 58 -25.61 -26.20 2.14
CA LYS A 58 -24.95 -26.61 3.37
C LYS A 58 -23.56 -25.96 3.54
N PHE A 59 -22.78 -25.87 2.47
CA PHE A 59 -21.48 -25.21 2.49
C PHE A 59 -21.63 -23.72 2.85
N LEU A 60 -22.53 -22.98 2.21
CA LEU A 60 -22.76 -21.57 2.51
C LEU A 60 -23.23 -21.38 3.96
N ILE A 61 -24.25 -22.11 4.40
CA ILE A 61 -24.80 -21.99 5.76
C ILE A 61 -23.77 -22.38 6.82
N ALA A 62 -23.04 -23.49 6.63
CA ALA A 62 -22.03 -23.98 7.59
C ALA A 62 -20.90 -22.95 7.86
N ASN A 63 -20.64 -22.06 6.90
CA ASN A 63 -19.58 -21.04 7.02
C ASN A 63 -20.10 -19.65 7.45
N MET A 64 -21.40 -19.43 7.63
CA MET A 64 -21.95 -18.13 8.04
C MET A 64 -21.56 -17.69 9.46
N ARG A 65 -21.06 -18.60 10.31
CA ARG A 65 -20.86 -18.34 11.74
C ARG A 65 -20.08 -17.06 12.05
N TYR A 66 -19.08 -16.77 11.26
CA TYR A 66 -18.18 -15.62 11.48
C TYR A 66 -18.27 -14.56 10.36
N HIS A 67 -19.10 -14.80 9.34
CA HIS A 67 -19.37 -13.78 8.32
C HIS A 67 -20.36 -12.75 8.87
N HIS A 68 -20.01 -11.48 8.76
CA HIS A 68 -20.81 -10.38 9.27
C HIS A 68 -20.64 -9.11 8.43
N SER A 69 -21.48 -8.13 8.67
CA SER A 69 -21.36 -6.78 8.13
C SER A 69 -21.26 -5.80 9.29
N TYR A 70 -20.44 -4.76 9.13
CA TYR A 70 -20.49 -3.59 9.99
C TYR A 70 -21.46 -2.56 9.39
N TYR A 71 -22.25 -1.93 10.21
CA TYR A 71 -23.05 -0.80 9.80
C TYR A 71 -23.21 0.24 10.91
N SER A 72 -23.30 1.51 10.50
CA SER A 72 -23.54 2.62 11.42
C SER A 72 -25.01 2.67 11.79
N VAL A 73 -25.31 2.76 13.08
CA VAL A 73 -26.69 2.88 13.62
C VAL A 73 -27.38 4.16 13.14
N LYS A 74 -26.68 5.11 12.56
CA LYS A 74 -27.20 6.43 12.16
C LYS A 74 -27.45 6.62 10.67
N ASN A 75 -27.06 5.67 9.80
CA ASN A 75 -27.27 5.84 8.37
C ASN A 75 -28.55 5.11 7.94
N PRO A 76 -29.65 5.83 7.63
CA PRO A 76 -30.81 5.19 7.04
C PRO A 76 -30.38 4.60 5.67
N ARG A 77 -30.70 3.33 5.44
CA ARG A 77 -30.37 2.54 4.24
C ARG A 77 -30.88 3.13 2.91
N GLN A 78 -31.54 4.27 2.91
CA GLN A 78 -32.05 4.94 1.70
C GLN A 78 -32.00 6.45 1.89
N HIS A 79 -31.27 7.13 1.02
CA HIS A 79 -31.29 8.58 0.90
C HIS A 79 -31.97 8.94 -0.42
N PRO A 80 -33.14 9.66 -0.43
CA PRO A 80 -33.86 9.97 -1.67
C PRO A 80 -33.06 10.68 -2.75
N LEU A 81 -32.04 11.44 -2.33
CA LEU A 81 -31.11 12.11 -3.23
C LEU A 81 -30.15 11.12 -3.89
N LEU A 82 -29.75 10.07 -3.16
CA LEU A 82 -28.88 9.01 -3.65
C LEU A 82 -29.57 8.27 -4.81
N ASP A 83 -30.83 7.89 -4.67
CA ASP A 83 -31.63 7.23 -5.72
C ASP A 83 -31.77 8.09 -6.98
N SER A 84 -31.98 9.40 -6.82
CA SER A 84 -32.08 10.30 -7.98
C SER A 84 -30.75 10.53 -8.65
N LEU A 85 -29.65 10.59 -7.90
CA LEU A 85 -28.29 10.68 -8.44
C LEU A 85 -27.85 9.38 -9.13
N THR A 86 -28.21 8.22 -8.57
CA THR A 86 -27.97 6.90 -9.21
C THR A 86 -28.69 6.84 -10.57
N LYS A 87 -29.96 7.20 -10.62
CA LYS A 87 -30.72 7.22 -11.88
C LYS A 87 -30.15 8.20 -12.90
N ALA A 88 -29.70 9.38 -12.46
CA ALA A 88 -29.08 10.36 -13.34
C ALA A 88 -27.70 9.88 -13.83
N ALA A 89 -26.87 9.33 -12.95
CA ALA A 89 -25.58 8.75 -13.30
C ALA A 89 -25.74 7.54 -14.23
N ASP A 90 -26.71 6.67 -13.98
CA ASP A 90 -27.03 5.54 -14.81
C ASP A 90 -27.46 5.93 -16.23
N SER A 91 -28.29 6.97 -16.35
CA SER A 91 -28.73 7.50 -17.67
C SER A 91 -27.57 8.09 -18.45
N LEU A 92 -26.73 8.89 -17.80
CA LEU A 92 -25.55 9.50 -18.41
C LEU A 92 -24.51 8.46 -18.80
N PHE A 93 -24.29 7.47 -17.94
CA PHE A 93 -23.30 6.42 -18.12
C PHE A 93 -23.72 5.45 -19.24
N TYR A 94 -24.98 5.03 -19.28
CA TYR A 94 -25.52 4.20 -20.34
C TYR A 94 -25.34 4.85 -21.72
N HIS A 95 -25.61 6.16 -21.82
CA HIS A 95 -25.43 6.91 -23.06
C HIS A 95 -23.96 7.01 -23.47
N SER A 96 -23.04 7.18 -22.53
CA SER A 96 -21.61 7.38 -22.82
C SER A 96 -20.84 6.08 -23.08
N VAL A 97 -21.18 4.97 -22.43
CA VAL A 97 -20.49 3.67 -22.59
C VAL A 97 -20.99 2.90 -23.82
N TYR A 98 -22.28 2.95 -24.12
CA TYR A 98 -22.85 2.25 -25.26
C TYR A 98 -22.76 3.01 -26.58
N MET A 99 -22.73 4.33 -26.52
CA MET A 99 -22.61 5.17 -27.71
C MET A 99 -21.14 5.48 -28.06
N ALA A 100 -20.19 4.68 -27.58
CA ALA A 100 -18.73 4.73 -27.76
C ALA A 100 -18.23 5.41 -29.04
N THR A 101 -18.71 6.58 -29.27
CA THR A 101 -18.20 7.53 -30.24
C THR A 101 -17.43 8.60 -29.49
N ASP A 102 -16.35 9.07 -30.06
CA ASP A 102 -15.37 10.04 -29.57
C ASP A 102 -15.86 11.34 -28.89
N SER A 103 -17.12 11.38 -28.46
CA SER A 103 -17.79 12.57 -27.92
C SER A 103 -17.69 12.73 -26.39
N PHE A 104 -16.76 12.04 -25.71
CA PHE A 104 -16.51 12.25 -24.27
C PHE A 104 -16.00 13.66 -23.92
N HIS A 105 -15.65 14.44 -24.90
CA HIS A 105 -15.30 15.85 -24.76
C HIS A 105 -16.50 16.80 -24.80
N ASN A 106 -17.72 16.29 -24.65
CA ASN A 106 -18.90 17.16 -24.62
C ASN A 106 -18.97 17.94 -23.30
N GLY A 107 -18.59 19.19 -23.32
CA GLY A 107 -18.54 20.08 -22.16
C GLY A 107 -19.87 20.24 -21.39
N ASN A 108 -21.00 19.81 -21.98
CA ASN A 108 -22.30 19.82 -21.31
C ASN A 108 -22.45 18.65 -20.31
N ILE A 109 -21.90 17.48 -20.62
CA ILE A 109 -21.88 16.32 -19.70
C ILE A 109 -21.00 16.63 -18.53
N GLN A 110 -19.81 17.19 -18.76
CA GLN A 110 -18.90 17.59 -17.69
C GLN A 110 -19.52 18.64 -16.75
N LYS A 111 -20.21 19.66 -17.30
CA LYS A 111 -20.94 20.65 -16.50
C LYS A 111 -22.06 20.07 -15.64
N LEU A 112 -22.77 19.06 -16.16
CA LEU A 112 -23.82 18.38 -15.39
C LEU A 112 -23.24 17.55 -14.26
N ILE A 113 -22.15 16.84 -14.51
CA ILE A 113 -21.37 16.11 -13.48
C ILE A 113 -20.89 17.08 -12.39
N ASP A 114 -20.31 18.20 -12.77
CA ASP A 114 -19.82 19.22 -11.84
C ASP A 114 -20.96 19.86 -11.03
N SER A 115 -22.14 20.05 -11.62
CA SER A 115 -23.32 20.56 -10.91
C SER A 115 -23.82 19.56 -9.86
N VAL A 116 -23.85 18.27 -10.20
CA VAL A 116 -24.24 17.19 -9.30
C VAL A 116 -23.21 17.09 -8.16
N ARG A 117 -21.92 17.18 -8.47
CA ARG A 117 -20.82 17.22 -7.47
C ARG A 117 -20.94 18.39 -6.49
N ILE A 118 -21.20 19.59 -7.01
CA ILE A 118 -21.34 20.80 -6.19
C ILE A 118 -22.58 20.71 -5.29
N GLY A 119 -23.70 20.23 -5.82
CA GLY A 119 -24.92 20.01 -5.04
C GLY A 119 -24.71 19.03 -3.91
N PHE A 120 -24.04 17.91 -4.20
CA PHE A 120 -23.72 16.89 -3.20
C PHE A 120 -22.72 17.38 -2.13
N ARG A 121 -21.67 18.09 -2.52
CA ARG A 121 -20.73 18.73 -1.58
C ARG A 121 -21.42 19.69 -0.63
N LYS A 122 -22.25 20.59 -1.14
CA LYS A 122 -22.98 21.56 -0.30
C LYS A 122 -23.89 20.92 0.73
N GLN A 123 -24.53 19.80 0.41
CA GLN A 123 -25.39 19.07 1.36
C GLN A 123 -24.59 18.27 2.40
N ASN A 124 -23.43 17.74 2.01
CA ASN A 124 -22.59 16.97 2.93
C ASN A 124 -21.70 17.85 3.83
N ASP A 125 -21.19 18.97 3.33
CA ASP A 125 -20.44 19.94 4.16
C ASP A 125 -21.27 20.48 5.32
N VAL A 126 -22.57 20.67 5.13
CA VAL A 126 -23.50 21.04 6.22
C VAL A 126 -23.67 19.90 7.25
N ARG A 127 -23.60 18.63 6.84
CA ARG A 127 -23.73 17.48 7.74
C ARG A 127 -22.46 17.17 8.52
N VAL A 128 -21.30 17.34 7.91
CA VAL A 128 -20.00 17.06 8.55
C VAL A 128 -19.68 18.12 9.63
N SER A 129 -20.10 19.38 9.43
CA SER A 129 -19.87 20.45 10.42
C SER A 129 -20.74 20.33 11.70
N GLU A 130 -21.84 19.60 11.65
CA GLU A 130 -22.77 19.45 12.78
C GLU A 130 -22.56 18.20 13.65
N GLN A 131 -21.63 17.29 13.29
CA GLN A 131 -21.54 15.99 13.95
C GLN A 131 -20.13 15.57 14.35
N SER A 132 -19.69 16.04 15.50
CA SER A 132 -18.75 15.28 16.35
C SER A 132 -19.50 14.16 17.09
N VAL A 133 -20.21 13.30 16.39
CA VAL A 133 -20.98 12.23 16.99
C VAL A 133 -20.17 10.95 16.96
N LYS A 134 -19.97 10.34 18.14
CA LYS A 134 -19.43 8.98 18.25
C LYS A 134 -20.28 8.05 17.40
N ILE A 135 -19.68 7.47 16.37
CA ILE A 135 -20.30 6.46 15.50
C ILE A 135 -20.24 5.14 16.27
N PHE A 136 -21.41 4.55 16.52
CA PHE A 136 -21.48 3.20 17.07
C PHE A 136 -21.65 2.23 15.93
N TRP A 137 -20.64 1.38 15.71
CA TRP A 137 -20.68 0.28 14.78
C TRP A 137 -21.45 -0.88 15.38
N LYS A 138 -22.28 -1.52 14.59
CA LYS A 138 -22.99 -2.74 14.95
C LYS A 138 -22.60 -3.84 13.97
N GLU A 139 -22.19 -4.99 14.49
CA GLU A 139 -22.02 -6.21 13.73
C GLU A 139 -23.38 -6.87 13.47
N ASP A 140 -23.61 -7.30 12.24
CA ASP A 140 -24.78 -8.08 11.86
C ASP A 140 -24.34 -9.33 11.11
N TYR A 141 -24.41 -10.45 11.79
CA TYR A 141 -23.98 -11.72 11.26
C TYR A 141 -24.93 -12.22 10.17
N ASP A 142 -24.40 -12.81 9.10
CA ASP A 142 -25.15 -13.24 7.93
C ASP A 142 -26.27 -14.21 8.26
N PHE A 143 -26.06 -15.09 9.22
CA PHE A 143 -27.09 -16.03 9.68
C PHE A 143 -28.30 -15.36 10.34
N ASN A 144 -28.26 -14.07 10.70
CA ASN A 144 -29.37 -13.35 11.32
C ASN A 144 -30.35 -12.74 10.30
N TRP A 145 -29.94 -12.50 9.05
CA TRP A 145 -30.72 -11.67 8.14
C TRP A 145 -30.81 -12.16 6.69
N ILE A 146 -29.92 -13.06 6.22
CA ILE A 146 -29.98 -13.56 4.85
C ILE A 146 -31.22 -14.43 4.70
N THR A 147 -32.14 -14.01 3.80
CA THR A 147 -33.41 -14.68 3.57
C THR A 147 -33.28 -15.92 2.69
N ALA A 148 -34.26 -16.83 2.78
CA ALA A 148 -34.34 -18.00 1.91
C ALA A 148 -34.35 -17.59 0.44
N LYS A 149 -35.10 -16.55 0.08
CA LYS A 149 -35.22 -16.08 -1.31
C LYS A 149 -33.84 -15.62 -1.84
N GLN A 150 -33.09 -14.83 -1.07
CA GLN A 150 -31.76 -14.37 -1.47
C GLN A 150 -30.80 -15.53 -1.72
N LEU A 151 -30.76 -16.49 -0.80
CA LEU A 151 -29.83 -17.60 -0.89
C LEU A 151 -30.19 -18.58 -2.03
N ILE A 152 -31.49 -18.84 -2.24
CA ILE A 152 -31.95 -19.66 -3.35
C ILE A 152 -31.64 -18.99 -4.69
N ASN A 153 -32.00 -17.72 -4.86
CA ASN A 153 -31.69 -16.97 -6.09
C ASN A 153 -30.19 -17.00 -6.40
N HIS A 154 -29.37 -16.79 -5.40
CA HIS A 154 -27.91 -16.80 -5.55
C HIS A 154 -27.40 -18.18 -6.01
N ILE A 155 -27.78 -19.24 -5.31
CA ILE A 155 -27.36 -20.62 -5.64
C ILE A 155 -27.82 -20.97 -7.06
N ASP A 156 -29.07 -20.70 -7.41
CA ASP A 156 -29.60 -21.01 -8.73
C ASP A 156 -28.86 -20.28 -9.83
N HIS A 157 -28.55 -19.01 -9.63
CA HIS A 157 -27.80 -18.19 -10.59
C HIS A 157 -26.37 -18.72 -10.80
N VAL A 158 -25.67 -19.02 -9.71
CA VAL A 158 -24.30 -19.56 -9.78
C VAL A 158 -24.27 -20.95 -10.44
N PHE A 159 -25.26 -21.81 -10.18
CA PHE A 159 -25.36 -23.12 -10.83
C PHE A 159 -25.72 -23.04 -12.32
N GLU A 160 -26.32 -21.96 -12.77
CA GLU A 160 -26.53 -21.71 -14.20
C GLU A 160 -25.20 -21.59 -14.95
N TRP A 161 -24.17 -20.89 -14.36
CA TRP A 161 -22.83 -20.84 -14.91
C TRP A 161 -22.18 -22.22 -14.99
N LYS A 162 -22.35 -23.04 -13.95
CA LYS A 162 -21.85 -24.43 -13.96
C LYS A 162 -22.43 -25.24 -15.09
N ARG A 163 -23.65 -24.91 -15.52
CA ARG A 163 -24.30 -25.55 -16.67
C ARG A 163 -23.80 -25.00 -18.01
N GLN A 164 -23.59 -23.71 -18.11
CA GLN A 164 -23.30 -23.00 -19.37
C GLN A 164 -21.80 -22.96 -19.71
N MET A 165 -20.92 -22.73 -18.70
CA MET A 165 -19.50 -22.47 -18.93
C MET A 165 -18.64 -23.73 -18.77
N ASN A 166 -17.79 -24.00 -19.79
CA ASN A 166 -16.86 -25.12 -19.73
C ASN A 166 -15.76 -24.92 -18.68
N SER A 167 -15.30 -23.70 -18.47
CA SER A 167 -14.32 -23.33 -17.43
C SER A 167 -14.84 -23.71 -16.04
N VAL A 168 -16.08 -23.35 -15.71
CA VAL A 168 -16.70 -23.63 -14.41
C VAL A 168 -16.95 -25.13 -14.22
N ARG A 169 -17.35 -25.85 -15.30
CA ARG A 169 -17.55 -27.29 -15.23
C ARG A 169 -16.29 -28.09 -14.91
N ARG A 170 -15.12 -27.59 -15.27
CA ARG A 170 -13.83 -28.24 -15.04
C ARG A 170 -13.25 -27.99 -13.66
N LEU A 171 -13.81 -27.05 -12.91
CA LEU A 171 -13.38 -26.79 -11.54
C LEU A 171 -13.61 -28.02 -10.65
N SER A 172 -12.70 -28.22 -9.71
CA SER A 172 -12.96 -29.11 -8.58
C SER A 172 -14.20 -28.66 -7.81
N THR A 173 -14.80 -29.53 -7.03
CA THR A 173 -15.94 -29.14 -6.19
C THR A 173 -15.49 -28.08 -5.15
N GLU A 174 -14.30 -28.23 -4.62
CA GLU A 174 -13.68 -27.36 -3.65
C GLU A 174 -13.44 -25.95 -4.25
N ASP A 175 -12.84 -25.88 -5.43
CA ASP A 175 -12.58 -24.60 -6.10
C ASP A 175 -13.88 -23.88 -6.48
N PHE A 176 -14.89 -24.65 -6.94
CA PHE A 176 -16.20 -24.06 -7.24
C PHE A 176 -16.84 -23.48 -5.99
N TYR A 177 -16.76 -24.20 -4.84
CA TYR A 177 -17.36 -23.75 -3.58
C TYR A 177 -16.61 -22.56 -2.96
N GLU A 178 -15.30 -22.48 -3.13
CA GLU A 178 -14.52 -21.39 -2.54
C GLU A 178 -14.45 -20.14 -3.43
N TYR A 179 -14.48 -20.30 -4.75
CA TYR A 179 -14.09 -19.22 -5.65
C TYR A 179 -15.17 -18.75 -6.63
N VAL A 180 -16.29 -19.47 -6.73
CA VAL A 180 -17.43 -19.08 -7.59
C VAL A 180 -18.71 -18.94 -6.78
N LEU A 181 -19.00 -19.94 -5.91
CA LEU A 181 -20.23 -19.99 -5.15
C LEU A 181 -20.39 -18.90 -4.07
N PRO A 182 -19.36 -18.43 -3.36
CA PRO A 182 -19.55 -17.50 -2.26
C PRO A 182 -20.15 -16.16 -2.67
N TYR A 183 -21.11 -15.69 -1.89
CA TYR A 183 -21.72 -14.36 -2.02
C TYR A 183 -20.91 -13.24 -1.41
N ARG A 184 -19.86 -13.56 -0.63
CA ARG A 184 -18.89 -12.65 -0.07
C ARG A 184 -17.51 -12.91 -0.64
N SER A 185 -16.75 -11.85 -0.90
CA SER A 185 -15.35 -11.91 -1.30
C SER A 185 -14.40 -11.60 -0.14
N ILE A 186 -14.87 -10.85 0.86
CA ILE A 186 -14.22 -10.53 2.14
C ILE A 186 -15.19 -10.84 3.27
N PRO A 187 -14.72 -11.30 4.46
CA PRO A 187 -15.59 -11.82 5.52
C PRO A 187 -16.52 -10.79 6.17
N ASP A 188 -16.09 -9.54 6.26
CA ASP A 188 -16.66 -8.47 7.08
C ASP A 188 -17.14 -7.25 6.29
N ASN A 189 -17.18 -7.35 4.97
CA ASN A 189 -17.68 -6.27 4.12
C ASN A 189 -19.19 -6.08 4.28
N SER A 190 -19.62 -4.82 4.23
CA SER A 190 -21.05 -4.49 4.22
C SER A 190 -21.74 -5.05 2.98
N LEU A 191 -22.77 -5.87 3.17
CA LEU A 191 -23.63 -6.38 2.11
C LEU A 191 -24.96 -5.61 2.15
N THR A 192 -25.12 -4.61 1.27
CA THR A 192 -26.37 -3.82 1.21
C THR A 192 -27.49 -4.55 0.45
N ASP A 193 -27.17 -5.10 -0.70
CA ASP A 193 -28.16 -5.72 -1.62
C ASP A 193 -27.84 -7.18 -1.93
N PHE A 194 -27.10 -7.83 -1.03
CA PHE A 194 -26.63 -9.21 -1.22
C PHE A 194 -25.91 -9.37 -2.58
N SER A 195 -26.17 -10.44 -3.33
CA SER A 195 -25.53 -10.65 -4.64
C SER A 195 -26.28 -10.03 -5.82
N ASP A 196 -27.48 -9.50 -5.62
CA ASP A 196 -28.33 -8.98 -6.69
C ASP A 196 -27.67 -7.79 -7.43
N ILE A 197 -26.93 -6.96 -6.71
CA ILE A 197 -26.18 -5.83 -7.29
C ILE A 197 -25.10 -6.30 -8.29
N TYR A 198 -24.45 -7.41 -8.01
CA TYR A 198 -23.39 -7.94 -8.89
C TYR A 198 -23.98 -8.55 -10.16
N PHE A 199 -25.11 -9.24 -10.04
CA PHE A 199 -25.83 -9.78 -11.19
C PHE A 199 -26.39 -8.66 -12.05
N ALA A 200 -26.93 -7.60 -11.45
CA ALA A 200 -27.39 -6.42 -12.18
C ALA A 200 -26.25 -5.72 -12.93
N PHE A 201 -25.07 -5.58 -12.32
CA PHE A 201 -23.89 -5.04 -13.00
C PHE A 201 -23.47 -5.91 -14.19
N MET A 202 -23.39 -7.22 -13.98
CA MET A 202 -23.06 -8.17 -15.04
C MET A 202 -24.06 -8.08 -16.21
N ASP A 203 -25.34 -8.10 -15.94
CA ASP A 203 -26.38 -8.02 -16.97
C ASP A 203 -26.33 -6.71 -17.75
N LYS A 204 -25.99 -5.61 -17.07
CA LYS A 204 -25.95 -4.30 -17.68
C LYS A 204 -24.69 -4.07 -18.53
N TYR A 205 -23.51 -4.46 -18.06
CA TYR A 205 -22.24 -4.04 -18.64
C TYR A 205 -21.41 -5.16 -19.26
N LEU A 206 -21.67 -6.41 -18.90
CA LEU A 206 -20.83 -7.55 -19.28
C LEU A 206 -21.63 -8.64 -20.03
N LYS A 207 -22.92 -8.44 -20.26
CA LYS A 207 -23.82 -9.45 -20.82
C LYS A 207 -23.37 -9.98 -22.18
N ASP A 208 -22.88 -9.11 -23.05
CA ASP A 208 -22.47 -9.38 -24.42
C ASP A 208 -21.11 -10.08 -24.55
N LEU A 209 -20.35 -10.19 -23.45
CA LEU A 209 -19.01 -10.77 -23.46
C LEU A 209 -19.05 -12.30 -23.30
N ASP A 210 -18.11 -12.96 -23.94
CA ASP A 210 -17.77 -14.35 -23.64
C ASP A 210 -17.11 -14.43 -22.25
N LYS A 211 -17.78 -15.09 -21.30
CA LYS A 211 -17.33 -15.20 -19.90
C LYS A 211 -16.16 -16.17 -19.75
N ASP A 212 -15.88 -17.05 -20.72
CA ASP A 212 -14.67 -17.87 -20.73
C ASP A 212 -13.43 -17.05 -21.10
N SER A 213 -13.59 -15.84 -21.61
CA SER A 213 -12.49 -14.87 -21.85
C SER A 213 -12.31 -13.93 -20.67
N VAL A 214 -11.61 -14.42 -19.63
CA VAL A 214 -11.37 -13.68 -18.36
C VAL A 214 -10.77 -12.29 -18.62
N GLN A 215 -9.77 -12.20 -19.51
CA GLN A 215 -9.10 -10.92 -19.84
C GLN A 215 -10.09 -9.89 -20.40
N ASN A 216 -10.96 -10.30 -21.32
CA ASN A 216 -11.96 -9.39 -21.90
C ASN A 216 -12.98 -8.92 -20.86
N VAL A 217 -13.41 -9.81 -19.96
CA VAL A 217 -14.32 -9.45 -18.87
C VAL A 217 -13.66 -8.46 -17.92
N VAL A 218 -12.42 -8.73 -17.49
CA VAL A 218 -11.67 -7.82 -16.60
C VAL A 218 -11.38 -6.49 -17.30
N GLN A 219 -11.00 -6.50 -18.56
CA GLN A 219 -10.74 -5.27 -19.32
C GLN A 219 -12.00 -4.39 -19.42
N ARG A 220 -13.16 -4.99 -19.71
CA ARG A 220 -14.43 -4.26 -19.75
C ARG A 220 -14.82 -3.76 -18.35
N TYR A 221 -14.64 -4.59 -17.32
CA TYR A 221 -14.84 -4.19 -15.93
C TYR A 221 -13.98 -2.99 -15.57
N ASN A 222 -12.65 -3.05 -15.82
CA ASN A 222 -11.74 -1.95 -15.56
C ASN A 222 -12.17 -0.66 -16.28
N PHE A 223 -12.56 -0.77 -17.55
CA PHE A 223 -13.05 0.38 -18.30
C PHE A 223 -14.28 1.02 -17.62
N VAL A 224 -15.28 0.21 -17.28
CA VAL A 224 -16.51 0.67 -16.63
C VAL A 224 -16.21 1.32 -15.28
N ILE A 225 -15.44 0.66 -14.42
CA ILE A 225 -15.09 1.17 -13.08
C ILE A 225 -14.29 2.46 -13.18
N ASN A 226 -13.30 2.53 -14.07
CA ASN A 226 -12.51 3.76 -14.27
C ASN A 226 -13.35 4.94 -14.75
N GLN A 227 -14.38 4.71 -15.57
CA GLN A 227 -15.31 5.77 -15.94
C GLN A 227 -16.13 6.21 -14.72
N LEU A 228 -16.69 5.26 -13.96
CA LEU A 228 -17.45 5.56 -12.74
C LEU A 228 -16.59 6.32 -11.72
N CYS A 229 -15.33 5.92 -11.49
CA CYS A 229 -14.43 6.60 -10.57
C CYS A 229 -14.07 8.04 -11.00
N LYS A 230 -13.99 8.32 -12.30
CA LYS A 230 -13.76 9.68 -12.82
C LYS A 230 -14.93 10.62 -12.52
N PHE A 231 -16.14 10.09 -12.48
CA PHE A 231 -17.35 10.86 -12.19
C PHE A 231 -17.48 11.27 -10.72
N PHE A 232 -16.88 10.50 -9.79
CA PHE A 232 -17.04 10.67 -8.36
C PHE A 232 -15.70 10.89 -7.65
N PRO A 233 -15.23 12.14 -7.49
CA PRO A 233 -13.96 12.42 -6.83
C PRO A 233 -14.08 12.31 -5.31
N LEU A 234 -12.97 11.86 -4.75
CA LEU A 234 -12.47 11.81 -3.38
C LEU A 234 -13.27 12.57 -2.31
N TYR A 235 -13.87 11.81 -1.41
CA TYR A 235 -14.18 12.29 -0.06
C TYR A 235 -13.50 11.37 0.96
N PRO A 236 -12.79 11.92 1.94
CA PRO A 236 -12.23 11.12 3.03
C PRO A 236 -13.35 10.80 4.02
N TYR A 237 -13.96 9.64 3.89
CA TYR A 237 -14.81 9.09 4.94
C TYR A 237 -14.08 7.97 5.65
N GLU A 238 -14.05 8.03 6.97
CA GLU A 238 -13.56 6.98 7.85
C GLU A 238 -14.62 5.86 8.07
N GLU A 239 -15.72 5.86 7.30
CA GLU A 239 -16.83 4.93 7.45
C GLU A 239 -16.76 3.83 6.39
N GLU A 240 -17.04 2.60 6.78
CA GLU A 240 -17.27 1.51 5.84
C GLU A 240 -18.51 1.83 4.98
N ILE A 241 -18.27 1.99 3.70
CA ILE A 241 -19.26 2.42 2.73
C ILE A 241 -19.88 1.16 2.09
N GLY A 242 -21.21 1.10 2.05
CA GLY A 242 -21.91 0.08 1.28
C GLY A 242 -21.66 0.22 -0.23
N TYR A 243 -21.84 -0.86 -0.99
CA TYR A 243 -21.54 -0.85 -2.43
C TYR A 243 -22.28 0.21 -3.24
N GLN A 244 -23.49 0.59 -2.87
CA GLN A 244 -24.19 1.71 -3.52
C GLN A 244 -23.50 3.03 -3.24
N GLU A 245 -23.04 3.23 -2.05
CA GLU A 245 -22.32 4.42 -1.62
C GLU A 245 -20.93 4.47 -2.26
N LEU A 246 -20.30 3.31 -2.52
CA LEU A 246 -19.04 3.20 -3.22
C LEU A 246 -19.09 3.86 -4.61
N PHE A 247 -20.20 3.73 -5.35
CA PHE A 247 -20.38 4.40 -6.63
C PHE A 247 -20.48 5.93 -6.49
N PHE A 248 -20.95 6.44 -5.35
CA PHE A 248 -21.12 7.87 -5.14
C PHE A 248 -19.89 8.55 -4.55
N TYR A 249 -19.17 7.86 -3.66
CA TYR A 249 -18.01 8.43 -2.98
C TYR A 249 -16.69 8.11 -3.68
N GLY A 250 -16.72 7.24 -4.67
CA GLY A 250 -15.56 6.83 -5.45
C GLY A 250 -14.79 5.68 -4.83
N PHE A 251 -14.10 4.94 -5.67
CA PHE A 251 -13.22 3.84 -5.28
C PHE A 251 -11.86 4.42 -4.86
N HIS A 252 -11.66 4.68 -3.58
CA HIS A 252 -10.43 5.30 -3.07
C HIS A 252 -9.57 4.36 -2.24
N ASP A 253 -10.16 3.27 -1.75
CA ASP A 253 -9.46 2.26 -0.99
C ASP A 253 -9.38 0.95 -1.80
N CYS A 254 -8.25 0.25 -1.70
CA CYS A 254 -8.03 -1.02 -2.36
C CYS A 254 -8.96 -2.13 -1.86
N ILE A 255 -9.44 -2.07 -0.60
CA ILE A 255 -10.34 -3.09 -0.02
C ILE A 255 -11.67 -3.17 -0.78
N PRO A 256 -12.48 -2.10 -0.84
CA PRO A 256 -13.74 -2.15 -1.55
C PRO A 256 -13.57 -2.37 -3.06
N ILE A 257 -12.50 -1.84 -3.68
CA ILE A 257 -12.18 -2.07 -5.09
C ILE A 257 -11.96 -3.56 -5.36
N ALA A 258 -11.10 -4.21 -4.58
CA ALA A 258 -10.80 -5.63 -4.75
C ALA A 258 -12.03 -6.50 -4.46
N SER A 259 -12.77 -6.19 -3.39
CA SER A 259 -13.97 -6.92 -2.99
C SER A 259 -15.05 -6.86 -4.05
N TYR A 260 -15.36 -5.66 -4.55
CA TYR A 260 -16.39 -5.46 -5.57
C TYR A 260 -15.99 -6.13 -6.89
N GLY A 261 -14.75 -5.94 -7.34
CA GLY A 261 -14.22 -6.54 -8.56
C GLY A 261 -14.33 -8.06 -8.55
N VAL A 262 -13.88 -8.69 -7.47
CA VAL A 262 -13.97 -10.16 -7.29
C VAL A 262 -15.41 -10.63 -7.26
N SER A 263 -16.32 -9.90 -6.59
CA SER A 263 -17.73 -10.26 -6.52
C SER A 263 -18.42 -10.20 -7.90
N ILE A 264 -18.10 -9.21 -8.72
CA ILE A 264 -18.57 -9.11 -10.12
C ILE A 264 -18.03 -10.28 -10.95
N LEU A 265 -16.75 -10.64 -10.81
CA LEU A 265 -16.19 -11.77 -11.55
C LEU A 265 -16.84 -13.10 -11.17
N ARG A 266 -17.11 -13.31 -9.87
CA ARG A 266 -17.88 -14.49 -9.41
C ARG A 266 -19.30 -14.49 -9.97
N ALA A 267 -19.96 -13.33 -10.02
CA ALA A 267 -21.27 -13.18 -10.67
C ALA A 267 -21.25 -13.51 -12.16
N CYS A 268 -20.10 -13.40 -12.83
CA CYS A 268 -19.87 -13.88 -14.20
C CYS A 268 -19.45 -15.36 -14.28
N GLY A 269 -19.42 -16.10 -13.18
CA GLY A 269 -18.95 -17.48 -13.14
C GLY A 269 -17.43 -17.63 -13.18
N ILE A 270 -16.65 -16.55 -13.07
CA ILE A 270 -15.19 -16.58 -13.08
C ILE A 270 -14.68 -16.86 -11.66
N PRO A 271 -13.87 -17.93 -11.47
CA PRO A 271 -13.31 -18.23 -10.16
C PRO A 271 -12.30 -17.17 -9.74
N ALA A 272 -12.62 -16.43 -8.67
CA ALA A 272 -11.85 -15.29 -8.23
C ALA A 272 -11.81 -15.20 -6.69
N ALA A 273 -10.77 -14.56 -6.16
CA ALA A 273 -10.62 -14.31 -4.74
C ALA A 273 -9.95 -12.95 -4.48
N VAL A 274 -10.15 -12.42 -3.27
CA VAL A 274 -9.39 -11.28 -2.78
C VAL A 274 -8.17 -11.78 -2.04
N GLU A 275 -7.04 -11.22 -2.37
CA GLU A 275 -5.79 -11.39 -1.64
C GLU A 275 -5.32 -10.05 -1.10
N PHE A 276 -4.52 -10.10 -0.04
CA PHE A 276 -3.79 -8.93 0.41
C PHE A 276 -2.35 -9.30 0.78
N ASN A 277 -1.45 -8.35 0.62
CA ASN A 277 -0.12 -8.49 1.17
C ASN A 277 -0.02 -7.77 2.53
N ALA A 278 0.69 -8.42 3.45
CA ALA A 278 0.82 -7.96 4.84
C ALA A 278 1.55 -6.60 4.94
N CYS A 279 2.46 -6.32 4.00
CA CYS A 279 3.16 -5.06 3.88
C CYS A 279 3.44 -4.76 2.41
N TYR A 280 3.06 -3.58 1.95
CA TYR A 280 3.21 -3.12 0.57
C TYR A 280 4.05 -1.83 0.53
N LYS A 281 5.06 -1.82 -0.37
CA LYS A 281 5.93 -0.65 -0.63
C LYS A 281 6.41 0.05 0.64
N GLN A 282 6.74 -0.73 1.67
CA GLN A 282 7.43 -0.30 2.89
C GLN A 282 6.70 0.75 3.77
N PHE A 283 5.66 1.45 3.25
CA PHE A 283 5.08 2.61 3.92
C PHE A 283 3.56 2.66 3.91
N GLN A 284 2.92 1.89 3.04
CA GLN A 284 1.50 2.07 2.75
C GLN A 284 0.60 1.05 3.45
N GLY A 285 1.16 0.23 4.34
CA GLY A 285 0.40 -0.80 5.01
C GLY A 285 0.05 -1.98 4.09
N ARG A 286 -1.17 -2.47 4.21
CA ARG A 286 -1.69 -3.58 3.40
C ARG A 286 -2.13 -3.08 2.02
N HIS A 287 -1.96 -3.91 1.01
CA HIS A 287 -2.60 -3.68 -0.29
C HIS A 287 -3.46 -4.88 -0.64
N TYR A 288 -4.71 -4.62 -1.03
CA TYR A 288 -5.69 -5.63 -1.43
C TYR A 288 -5.81 -5.65 -2.94
N HIS A 289 -5.84 -6.85 -3.51
CA HIS A 289 -5.91 -7.06 -4.95
C HIS A 289 -6.79 -8.27 -5.29
N GLY A 290 -7.19 -8.38 -6.53
CA GLY A 290 -7.92 -9.53 -7.05
C GLY A 290 -6.99 -10.60 -7.59
N VAL A 291 -7.44 -11.86 -7.52
CA VAL A 291 -6.84 -12.97 -8.27
C VAL A 291 -7.92 -13.76 -8.97
N VAL A 292 -7.59 -14.29 -10.14
CA VAL A 292 -8.44 -15.21 -10.90
C VAL A 292 -7.72 -16.52 -11.18
N LEU A 293 -8.46 -17.60 -11.16
CA LEU A 293 -7.95 -18.92 -11.55
C LEU A 293 -8.10 -19.10 -13.06
N ASP A 294 -6.99 -19.28 -13.76
CA ASP A 294 -7.00 -19.51 -15.20
C ASP A 294 -7.38 -20.97 -15.55
N LYS A 295 -7.57 -21.24 -16.84
CA LYS A 295 -7.89 -22.58 -17.35
C LYS A 295 -6.79 -23.63 -17.13
N ASN A 296 -5.59 -23.22 -16.79
CA ASN A 296 -4.44 -24.08 -16.53
C ASN A 296 -4.24 -24.36 -15.04
N GLY A 297 -5.07 -23.75 -14.17
CA GLY A 297 -4.98 -23.87 -12.71
C GLY A 297 -4.00 -22.86 -12.08
N ASN A 298 -3.56 -21.83 -12.79
CA ASN A 298 -2.70 -20.79 -12.26
C ASN A 298 -3.53 -19.64 -11.69
N TRP A 299 -3.07 -19.10 -10.57
CA TRP A 299 -3.61 -17.87 -10.00
C TRP A 299 -2.92 -16.66 -10.62
N LEU A 300 -3.73 -15.77 -11.22
CA LEU A 300 -3.27 -14.56 -11.89
C LEU A 300 -3.70 -13.35 -11.08
N ALA A 301 -2.72 -12.60 -10.55
CA ALA A 301 -2.96 -11.40 -9.75
C ALA A 301 -3.20 -10.18 -10.63
N PHE A 302 -4.08 -9.28 -10.19
CA PHE A 302 -4.38 -8.03 -10.87
C PHE A 302 -5.01 -7.02 -9.91
N ASN A 303 -4.89 -5.74 -10.24
CA ASN A 303 -5.61 -4.68 -9.55
C ASN A 303 -6.90 -4.39 -10.33
N PRO A 304 -8.09 -4.63 -9.75
CA PRO A 304 -9.35 -4.56 -10.48
C PRO A 304 -9.65 -3.21 -11.16
N GLU A 305 -9.07 -2.12 -10.66
CA GLU A 305 -9.25 -0.77 -11.21
C GLU A 305 -8.25 -0.40 -12.32
N SER A 306 -7.10 -1.09 -12.42
CA SER A 306 -5.97 -0.57 -13.19
C SER A 306 -5.23 -1.59 -14.04
N SER A 307 -5.34 -2.89 -13.77
CA SER A 307 -4.62 -3.89 -14.53
C SER A 307 -5.48 -5.09 -14.93
N ILE A 308 -5.04 -5.83 -15.93
CA ILE A 308 -5.64 -7.09 -16.35
C ILE A 308 -4.75 -8.26 -15.94
N PRO A 309 -5.31 -9.45 -15.60
CA PRO A 309 -4.51 -10.59 -15.23
C PRO A 309 -3.68 -11.10 -16.42
N THR A 310 -2.37 -11.25 -16.21
CA THR A 310 -1.43 -11.79 -17.20
C THR A 310 -0.84 -13.10 -16.70
N SER A 311 -0.51 -14.02 -17.61
CA SER A 311 -0.01 -15.36 -17.27
C SER A 311 1.35 -15.36 -16.56
N ASP A 312 2.11 -14.29 -16.68
CA ASP A 312 3.41 -14.06 -16.03
C ASP A 312 3.33 -13.16 -14.80
N ASN A 313 2.10 -12.74 -14.43
CA ASN A 313 1.84 -11.75 -13.38
C ASN A 313 2.60 -10.41 -13.56
N SER A 314 3.05 -10.08 -14.77
CA SER A 314 3.81 -8.84 -15.05
C SER A 314 3.01 -7.56 -14.78
N SER A 315 1.70 -7.66 -14.72
CA SER A 315 0.81 -6.56 -14.34
C SER A 315 0.76 -6.28 -12.83
N PHE A 316 1.43 -7.12 -12.03
CA PHE A 316 1.45 -7.02 -10.57
C PHE A 316 2.90 -6.97 -10.05
N ASP A 317 3.28 -5.86 -9.42
CA ASP A 317 4.63 -5.67 -8.89
C ASP A 317 4.82 -6.45 -7.59
N THR A 318 5.70 -7.45 -7.62
CA THR A 318 6.00 -8.32 -6.49
C THR A 318 7.27 -7.93 -5.71
N LYS A 319 7.99 -6.88 -6.14
CA LYS A 319 9.33 -6.57 -5.60
C LYS A 319 9.29 -6.10 -4.14
N ASP A 320 8.27 -5.33 -3.79
CA ASP A 320 8.18 -4.65 -2.50
C ASP A 320 7.02 -5.16 -1.64
N ILE A 321 6.62 -6.42 -1.82
CA ILE A 321 5.56 -7.06 -1.03
C ILE A 321 6.14 -8.10 -0.09
N LEU A 322 5.45 -8.28 1.04
CA LEU A 322 5.68 -9.36 1.98
C LEU A 322 4.54 -10.39 1.92
N ASN A 323 4.48 -11.32 2.84
CA ASN A 323 3.54 -12.44 2.82
C ASN A 323 2.14 -12.09 2.31
N ILE A 324 1.57 -12.98 1.51
CA ILE A 324 0.29 -12.81 0.82
C ILE A 324 -0.73 -13.76 1.42
N TYR A 325 -1.89 -13.21 1.75
CA TYR A 325 -3.01 -13.93 2.34
C TYR A 325 -4.24 -13.80 1.47
N ARG A 326 -4.96 -14.92 1.30
CA ARG A 326 -6.22 -15.00 0.58
C ARG A 326 -7.38 -15.12 1.56
N PHE A 327 -8.43 -14.37 1.32
CA PHE A 327 -9.69 -14.60 2.01
C PHE A 327 -10.42 -15.79 1.39
N MET A 328 -10.62 -16.80 2.23
CA MET A 328 -11.45 -17.96 1.92
C MET A 328 -12.89 -17.71 2.40
N PHE A 329 -13.85 -18.39 1.84
CA PHE A 329 -15.21 -18.38 2.41
C PHE A 329 -15.35 -19.39 3.54
N SER A 330 -14.64 -20.49 3.46
CA SER A 330 -14.61 -21.51 4.53
C SER A 330 -13.60 -21.18 5.62
N GLU A 331 -13.90 -21.63 6.84
CA GLU A 331 -13.00 -21.51 7.99
C GLU A 331 -11.66 -22.24 7.76
N GLN A 332 -10.56 -21.57 8.03
CA GLN A 332 -9.19 -22.10 7.96
C GLN A 332 -8.65 -22.37 9.37
N LYS A 333 -8.55 -23.62 9.73
CA LYS A 333 -8.22 -24.06 11.12
C LYS A 333 -6.77 -23.81 11.53
N ASP A 334 -5.90 -23.50 10.60
CA ASP A 334 -4.48 -23.19 10.79
C ASP A 334 -4.18 -21.69 10.90
N THR A 335 -5.21 -20.86 11.06
CA THR A 335 -5.06 -19.42 11.30
C THR A 335 -4.76 -19.12 12.78
N PRO A 336 -4.09 -18.00 13.09
CA PRO A 336 -3.90 -17.54 14.46
C PRO A 336 -5.19 -17.45 15.25
N PHE A 337 -6.30 -17.05 14.60
CA PHE A 337 -7.65 -17.02 15.20
C PHE A 337 -8.05 -18.33 15.89
N PHE A 338 -7.77 -19.49 15.28
CA PHE A 338 -8.09 -20.81 15.88
C PHE A 338 -6.92 -21.40 16.67
N MET A 339 -5.71 -20.92 16.45
CA MET A 339 -4.51 -21.43 17.10
C MET A 339 -4.20 -20.72 18.42
N GLU A 340 -4.83 -19.58 18.66
CA GLU A 340 -4.66 -18.82 19.89
C GLU A 340 -5.04 -19.66 21.12
N LYS A 341 -4.35 -19.44 22.23
CA LYS A 341 -4.60 -20.11 23.50
C LYS A 341 -4.51 -19.12 24.66
N ASN A 342 -5.32 -19.38 25.69
CA ASN A 342 -5.26 -18.64 26.95
C ASN A 342 -5.50 -17.14 26.81
N GLY A 343 -6.25 -16.69 25.78
CA GLY A 343 -6.52 -15.27 25.55
C GLY A 343 -5.28 -14.47 25.16
N GLU A 344 -4.30 -15.10 24.48
CA GLU A 344 -3.18 -14.37 23.91
C GLU A 344 -3.68 -13.42 22.82
N TYR A 345 -3.03 -12.27 22.69
CA TYR A 345 -3.36 -11.30 21.65
C TYR A 345 -2.98 -11.82 20.27
N VAL A 346 -3.94 -11.79 19.37
CA VAL A 346 -3.72 -12.02 17.93
C VAL A 346 -3.72 -10.65 17.24
N PRO A 347 -2.70 -10.29 16.47
CA PRO A 347 -2.71 -9.05 15.70
C PRO A 347 -3.89 -9.01 14.72
N ASP A 348 -4.54 -7.84 14.59
CA ASP A 348 -5.76 -7.65 13.77
C ASP A 348 -5.61 -8.15 12.33
N ILE A 349 -4.39 -8.09 11.76
CA ILE A 349 -4.12 -8.61 10.42
C ILE A 349 -4.33 -10.13 10.32
N PHE A 350 -4.24 -10.86 11.42
CA PHE A 350 -4.36 -12.32 11.50
C PHE A 350 -5.56 -12.79 12.29
N ASP A 351 -6.34 -11.85 12.88
CA ASP A 351 -7.54 -12.17 13.65
C ASP A 351 -8.75 -12.42 12.75
N SER A 352 -8.59 -13.40 11.87
CA SER A 352 -9.67 -13.82 10.97
C SER A 352 -9.65 -15.34 10.81
N PRO A 353 -10.81 -15.99 10.90
CA PRO A 353 -10.94 -17.43 10.67
C PRO A 353 -10.82 -17.84 9.20
N PHE A 354 -10.67 -16.89 8.27
CA PHE A 354 -10.80 -17.12 6.83
C PHE A 354 -9.49 -16.92 6.04
N LEU A 355 -8.36 -16.74 6.71
CA LEU A 355 -7.09 -16.46 6.06
C LEU A 355 -6.36 -17.73 5.62
N LYS A 356 -5.91 -17.76 4.38
CA LYS A 356 -5.00 -18.77 3.84
C LYS A 356 -3.71 -18.12 3.37
N ASP A 357 -2.57 -18.57 3.89
CA ASP A 357 -1.27 -18.17 3.36
C ASP A 357 -1.09 -18.75 1.94
N VAL A 358 -0.94 -17.86 0.97
CA VAL A 358 -0.75 -18.19 -0.45
C VAL A 358 0.53 -17.60 -1.01
N THR A 359 1.43 -17.14 -0.14
CA THR A 359 2.68 -16.48 -0.51
C THR A 359 3.48 -17.25 -1.55
N SER A 360 3.54 -18.59 -1.41
CA SER A 360 4.28 -19.47 -2.32
C SER A 360 3.71 -19.54 -3.75
N HIS A 361 2.50 -19.00 -3.99
CA HIS A 361 1.95 -18.95 -5.34
C HIS A 361 2.61 -17.88 -6.22
N LEU A 362 3.08 -16.80 -5.61
CA LEU A 362 3.69 -15.68 -6.33
C LEU A 362 5.17 -15.47 -5.99
N LEU A 363 5.61 -15.88 -4.80
CA LEU A 363 6.94 -15.60 -4.27
C LEU A 363 7.63 -16.89 -3.80
N LYS A 364 8.95 -16.92 -3.91
CA LYS A 364 9.75 -17.99 -3.29
C LYS A 364 9.65 -17.87 -1.77
N THR A 365 9.31 -18.95 -1.10
CA THR A 365 9.28 -19.03 0.36
C THR A 365 10.13 -20.19 0.84
N ILE A 366 10.59 -20.13 2.08
CA ILE A 366 11.29 -21.20 2.78
C ILE A 366 10.70 -21.38 4.18
N PRO A 367 10.67 -22.59 4.73
CA PRO A 367 10.37 -22.78 6.14
C PRO A 367 11.52 -22.28 7.00
N LEU A 368 11.22 -21.65 8.13
CA LEU A 368 12.21 -21.13 9.05
C LEU A 368 11.92 -21.61 10.48
N ILE A 369 12.95 -22.07 11.16
CA ILE A 369 12.87 -22.49 12.57
C ILE A 369 13.81 -21.58 13.38
N LEU A 370 13.24 -20.89 14.38
CA LEU A 370 14.00 -20.03 15.28
C LEU A 370 13.96 -20.57 16.71
N PRO A 371 15.04 -20.40 17.50
CA PRO A 371 15.02 -20.66 18.93
C PRO A 371 13.97 -19.76 19.62
N TYR A 372 13.21 -20.34 20.57
CA TYR A 372 12.26 -19.61 21.40
C TYR A 372 12.43 -20.05 22.86
N ARG A 373 12.89 -19.13 23.70
CA ARG A 373 13.23 -19.44 25.11
C ARG A 373 12.39 -18.66 26.11
N GLU A 374 11.44 -17.86 25.63
CA GLU A 374 10.57 -17.06 26.47
C GLU A 374 9.64 -17.94 27.32
N THR A 375 9.42 -17.52 28.57
CA THR A 375 8.70 -18.31 29.57
C THR A 375 7.18 -18.07 29.58
N GLY A 376 6.69 -17.10 28.81
CA GLY A 376 5.25 -16.78 28.71
C GLY A 376 4.38 -17.95 28.22
N ASN A 377 3.05 -17.77 28.25
CA ASN A 377 2.07 -18.79 27.86
C ASN A 377 1.63 -18.73 26.39
N ASN A 378 2.24 -17.87 25.58
CA ASN A 378 1.90 -17.75 24.17
C ASN A 378 2.03 -19.07 23.42
N ASN A 379 1.12 -19.33 22.50
CA ASN A 379 1.16 -20.42 21.55
C ASN A 379 1.71 -19.98 20.19
N LEU A 380 1.68 -18.67 19.94
CA LEU A 380 2.07 -18.03 18.69
C LEU A 380 3.22 -17.05 18.88
N ALA A 381 4.06 -16.98 17.87
CA ALA A 381 5.04 -15.91 17.68
C ALA A 381 5.01 -15.46 16.22
N TYR A 382 5.59 -14.32 15.94
CA TYR A 382 5.47 -13.65 14.64
C TYR A 382 6.84 -13.20 14.13
N LEU A 383 7.00 -13.18 12.82
CA LEU A 383 8.00 -12.33 12.19
C LEU A 383 7.32 -11.05 11.80
N ALA A 384 7.92 -9.93 12.18
CA ALA A 384 7.47 -8.60 11.80
C ALA A 384 8.47 -7.98 10.82
N ALA A 385 7.97 -7.03 10.03
CA ALA A 385 8.77 -6.19 9.15
C ALA A 385 8.68 -4.74 9.60
N PHE A 386 9.66 -3.93 9.22
CA PHE A 386 9.62 -2.50 9.47
C PHE A 386 8.49 -1.84 8.69
N ASN A 387 7.78 -0.92 9.35
CA ASN A 387 6.78 -0.05 8.72
C ASN A 387 6.71 1.29 9.45
N SER A 388 7.15 2.36 8.79
CA SER A 388 7.15 3.71 9.37
C SER A 388 5.75 4.31 9.57
N GLY A 389 4.73 3.74 8.94
CA GLY A 389 3.33 4.19 9.03
C GLY A 389 2.64 3.81 10.34
N VAL A 390 3.23 2.92 11.15
CA VAL A 390 2.66 2.50 12.44
C VAL A 390 3.51 2.98 13.61
N PRO A 391 2.88 3.30 14.77
CA PRO A 391 3.60 3.83 15.94
C PRO A 391 4.71 2.91 16.47
N SER A 392 4.51 1.59 16.38
CA SER A 392 5.50 0.59 16.80
C SER A 392 6.70 0.50 15.86
N GLY A 393 6.64 1.08 14.65
CA GLY A 393 7.65 0.96 13.62
C GLY A 393 7.79 -0.45 13.02
N ILE A 394 6.97 -1.41 13.44
CA ILE A 394 6.97 -2.78 12.93
C ILE A 394 5.55 -3.32 12.82
N ILE A 395 5.30 -4.16 11.80
CA ILE A 395 4.05 -4.90 11.63
C ILE A 395 4.32 -6.39 11.47
N PRO A 396 3.49 -7.26 12.06
CA PRO A 396 3.64 -8.70 11.85
C PRO A 396 3.28 -9.06 10.41
N VAL A 397 4.11 -9.90 9.79
CA VAL A 397 3.94 -10.30 8.39
C VAL A 397 3.72 -11.79 8.20
N THR A 398 4.10 -12.62 9.16
CA THR A 398 3.78 -14.06 9.21
C THR A 398 3.79 -14.55 10.65
N TRP A 399 3.14 -15.69 10.89
CA TRP A 399 3.04 -16.31 12.20
C TRP A 399 3.71 -17.67 12.23
N GLY A 400 4.10 -18.09 13.42
CA GLY A 400 4.64 -19.41 13.70
C GLY A 400 4.10 -19.98 15.00
N LYS A 401 4.01 -21.30 15.05
CA LYS A 401 3.59 -22.04 16.24
C LYS A 401 4.78 -22.34 17.14
N ILE A 402 4.66 -21.96 18.41
CA ILE A 402 5.69 -22.22 19.43
C ILE A 402 5.64 -23.69 19.86
N ASN A 403 6.79 -24.36 19.81
CA ASN A 403 7.00 -25.67 20.37
C ASN A 403 7.87 -25.55 21.63
N ARG A 404 7.23 -25.58 22.79
CA ARG A 404 7.93 -25.39 24.07
C ARG A 404 8.85 -26.55 24.41
N THR A 405 8.50 -27.78 24.04
CA THR A 405 9.34 -28.94 24.27
C THR A 405 10.64 -28.87 23.49
N LYS A 406 10.58 -28.39 22.24
CA LYS A 406 11.77 -28.21 21.40
C LYS A 406 12.41 -26.81 21.56
N GLN A 407 11.83 -25.96 22.37
CA GLN A 407 12.27 -24.56 22.56
C GLN A 407 12.47 -23.81 21.23
N ASN A 408 11.53 -23.96 20.33
CA ASN A 408 11.58 -23.27 19.02
C ASN A 408 10.20 -22.81 18.54
N VAL A 409 10.22 -21.98 17.53
CA VAL A 409 9.04 -21.59 16.75
C VAL A 409 9.29 -21.92 15.29
N THR A 410 8.27 -22.43 14.61
CA THR A 410 8.33 -22.80 13.20
C THR A 410 7.42 -21.88 12.40
N PHE A 411 7.99 -21.21 11.41
CA PHE A 411 7.31 -20.42 10.38
C PHE A 411 7.31 -21.22 9.08
N SER A 412 6.15 -21.42 8.47
CA SER A 412 6.01 -22.29 7.30
C SER A 412 6.38 -21.60 5.98
N SER A 413 6.20 -20.30 5.91
CA SER A 413 6.29 -19.55 4.66
C SER A 413 6.98 -18.20 4.89
N VAL A 414 8.30 -18.17 4.76
CA VAL A 414 9.10 -16.97 4.96
C VAL A 414 9.78 -16.58 3.64
N ILE A 415 9.67 -15.32 3.25
CA ILE A 415 10.28 -14.81 2.02
C ILE A 415 11.77 -14.54 2.30
N PRO A 416 12.71 -15.12 1.53
CA PRO A 416 14.12 -14.79 1.64
C PRO A 416 14.42 -13.38 1.05
N ASP A 417 15.64 -12.89 1.27
CA ASP A 417 16.10 -11.56 0.84
C ASP A 417 15.35 -10.41 1.53
N ARG A 418 15.01 -10.62 2.81
CA ARG A 418 14.24 -9.68 3.64
C ARG A 418 14.78 -9.59 5.05
N TYR A 419 14.44 -8.49 5.72
CA TYR A 419 14.81 -8.23 7.11
C TYR A 419 13.62 -8.43 8.04
N TYR A 420 13.81 -9.20 9.12
CA TYR A 420 12.75 -9.61 10.03
C TYR A 420 13.05 -9.26 11.48
N PHE A 421 11.98 -8.94 12.22
CA PHE A 421 11.96 -8.72 13.66
C PHE A 421 11.18 -9.88 14.32
N PRO A 422 11.84 -10.78 15.05
CA PRO A 422 11.16 -11.89 15.74
C PRO A 422 10.47 -11.38 17.00
N VAL A 423 9.13 -11.44 17.02
CA VAL A 423 8.31 -10.87 18.10
C VAL A 423 7.21 -11.81 18.57
N TYR A 424 6.75 -11.60 19.81
CA TYR A 424 5.51 -12.11 20.37
C TYR A 424 4.74 -10.98 21.05
N TYR A 425 3.48 -11.18 21.36
CA TYR A 425 2.64 -10.13 21.95
C TYR A 425 2.22 -10.48 23.39
N SER A 426 2.15 -9.46 24.24
CA SER A 426 1.42 -9.59 25.51
C SER A 426 -0.09 -9.69 25.26
N PRO A 427 -0.89 -10.10 26.26
CA PRO A 427 -2.35 -10.10 26.14
C PRO A 427 -2.97 -8.73 25.82
N PHE A 428 -2.22 -7.66 26.02
CA PHE A 428 -2.65 -6.28 25.74
C PHE A 428 -2.09 -5.72 24.41
N GLY A 429 -1.53 -6.59 23.54
CA GLY A 429 -1.04 -6.20 22.22
C GLY A 429 0.32 -5.51 22.20
N LYS A 430 1.04 -5.41 23.33
CA LYS A 430 2.43 -4.91 23.32
C LYS A 430 3.36 -5.98 22.75
N SER A 431 4.17 -5.61 21.74
CA SER A 431 5.18 -6.49 21.18
C SER A 431 6.42 -6.63 22.07
N PHE A 432 7.00 -7.82 22.07
CA PHE A 432 8.29 -8.16 22.70
C PHE A 432 9.11 -8.96 21.72
N SER A 433 10.44 -8.74 21.72
CA SER A 433 11.34 -9.56 20.91
C SER A 433 11.69 -10.87 21.61
N PHE A 434 11.75 -11.97 20.86
CA PHE A 434 12.32 -13.24 21.33
C PHE A 434 13.69 -13.55 20.68
N GLY A 435 14.23 -12.62 19.93
CA GLY A 435 15.54 -12.72 19.29
C GLY A 435 15.94 -11.40 18.63
N GLU A 436 17.22 -11.30 18.22
CA GLU A 436 17.69 -10.14 17.49
C GLU A 436 17.09 -10.07 16.09
N PRO A 437 16.81 -8.86 15.55
CA PRO A 437 16.47 -8.67 14.16
C PRO A 437 17.53 -9.27 13.24
N PHE A 438 17.11 -9.78 12.08
CA PHE A 438 18.01 -10.46 11.17
C PHE A 438 17.62 -10.26 9.71
N TYR A 439 18.60 -10.31 8.84
CA TYR A 439 18.40 -10.45 7.41
C TYR A 439 18.41 -11.94 7.03
N LEU A 440 17.42 -12.38 6.30
CA LEU A 440 17.34 -13.71 5.74
C LEU A 440 17.78 -13.62 4.27
N ASP A 441 18.98 -14.14 3.95
CA ASP A 441 19.50 -14.03 2.59
C ASP A 441 18.74 -14.95 1.60
N LYS A 442 19.04 -14.79 0.32
CA LYS A 442 18.43 -15.56 -0.79
C LYS A 442 18.56 -17.09 -0.65
N ASP A 443 19.55 -17.54 0.12
CA ASP A 443 19.86 -18.95 0.34
C ASP A 443 19.29 -19.47 1.67
N GLY A 444 18.59 -18.61 2.43
CA GLY A 444 17.96 -18.94 3.71
C GLY A 444 18.91 -18.86 4.92
N LYS A 445 20.08 -18.24 4.76
CA LYS A 445 21.01 -18.01 5.86
C LYS A 445 20.61 -16.76 6.64
N ILE A 446 20.58 -16.89 7.97
CA ILE A 446 20.34 -15.78 8.89
C ILE A 446 21.63 -14.99 9.06
N ILE A 447 21.56 -13.68 8.79
CA ILE A 447 22.63 -12.71 9.02
C ILE A 447 22.11 -11.72 10.06
N LYS A 448 22.79 -11.65 11.21
CA LYS A 448 22.47 -10.72 12.31
C LYS A 448 23.41 -9.55 12.29
N SER A 449 22.89 -8.35 12.54
CA SER A 449 23.72 -7.19 12.91
C SER A 449 24.29 -7.43 14.32
N HIS A 450 25.55 -7.12 14.50
CA HIS A 450 26.21 -7.27 15.79
C HIS A 450 26.43 -5.88 16.41
N ILE A 451 25.87 -5.65 17.59
CA ILE A 451 26.12 -4.42 18.35
C ILE A 451 27.45 -4.61 19.07
N GLU A 452 28.46 -3.85 18.66
CA GLU A 452 29.72 -3.75 19.39
C GLU A 452 29.56 -2.77 20.54
N GLY A 453 30.13 -3.05 21.70
CA GLY A 453 30.00 -2.22 22.90
C GLY A 453 30.76 -0.85 22.82
N LYS A 454 31.18 -0.44 21.63
CA LYS A 454 31.80 0.86 21.37
C LYS A 454 30.76 1.89 21.01
N VAL A 455 31.06 3.15 21.23
CA VAL A 455 30.26 4.28 20.80
C VAL A 455 31.01 5.00 19.68
N ASP A 456 30.32 5.22 18.58
CA ASP A 456 30.83 5.92 17.41
C ASP A 456 30.08 7.23 17.21
N ASP A 457 30.82 8.29 16.86
CA ASP A 457 30.23 9.54 16.39
C ASP A 457 29.94 9.40 14.89
N VAL A 458 28.67 9.45 14.55
CA VAL A 458 28.22 9.27 13.16
C VAL A 458 27.53 10.51 12.64
N THR A 459 27.66 10.74 11.34
CA THR A 459 26.98 11.82 10.64
C THR A 459 25.87 11.23 9.77
N LEU A 460 24.63 11.55 10.11
CA LEU A 460 23.46 11.13 9.37
C LEU A 460 23.15 12.18 8.30
N LEU A 461 22.87 11.71 7.08
CA LEU A 461 22.65 12.57 5.91
C LEU A 461 21.21 12.44 5.38
N ARG A 462 20.53 11.32 5.67
CA ARG A 462 19.23 11.02 5.11
C ARG A 462 18.45 9.99 5.94
N LYS A 463 17.13 9.94 5.69
CA LYS A 463 16.19 9.01 6.34
C LYS A 463 15.74 7.86 5.44
N PHE A 464 16.07 7.91 4.15
CA PHE A 464 15.68 6.94 3.13
C PHE A 464 16.71 6.90 2.00
N PRO A 465 16.93 5.75 1.34
CA PRO A 465 17.86 5.63 0.22
C PRO A 465 17.50 6.53 -0.96
N VAL A 466 18.49 6.83 -1.78
CA VAL A 466 18.26 7.52 -3.06
C VAL A 466 17.56 6.56 -4.03
N LYS A 467 16.51 7.02 -4.69
CA LYS A 467 15.88 6.27 -5.77
C LYS A 467 16.84 6.18 -6.96
N GLN A 468 16.99 4.99 -7.56
CA GLN A 468 17.95 4.74 -8.64
C GLN A 468 17.82 5.74 -9.79
N GLY A 469 16.59 6.09 -10.18
CA GLY A 469 16.38 7.08 -11.24
C GLY A 469 16.90 8.49 -10.91
N LEU A 470 17.08 8.85 -9.63
CA LEU A 470 17.73 10.10 -9.22
C LEU A 470 19.26 9.96 -9.26
N VAL A 471 19.80 8.80 -8.89
CA VAL A 471 21.23 8.49 -9.07
C VAL A 471 21.63 8.56 -10.55
N ASP A 472 20.83 7.97 -11.43
CA ASP A 472 21.04 7.97 -12.87
C ASP A 472 21.03 9.40 -13.45
N LYS A 473 20.19 10.28 -12.89
CA LYS A 473 20.19 11.71 -13.25
C LYS A 473 21.44 12.41 -12.74
N ALA A 474 21.88 12.14 -11.50
CA ALA A 474 23.08 12.75 -10.92
C ALA A 474 24.37 12.36 -11.66
N VAL A 475 24.45 11.12 -12.16
CA VAL A 475 25.57 10.65 -13.00
C VAL A 475 25.72 11.50 -14.27
N LYS A 476 24.62 11.98 -14.84
CA LYS A 476 24.65 12.84 -16.05
C LYS A 476 25.25 14.23 -15.83
N LEU A 477 25.45 14.63 -14.54
CA LEU A 477 26.13 15.89 -14.20
C LEU A 477 27.66 15.78 -14.29
N ILE A 478 28.23 14.59 -14.39
CA ILE A 478 29.67 14.40 -14.53
C ILE A 478 30.15 15.09 -15.82
N GLY A 479 31.23 15.86 -15.73
CA GLY A 479 31.78 16.63 -16.84
C GLY A 479 31.15 18.02 -17.02
N THR A 480 30.09 18.36 -16.23
CA THR A 480 29.54 19.72 -16.22
C THR A 480 30.62 20.71 -15.84
N VAL A 481 30.81 21.74 -16.65
CA VAL A 481 31.79 22.80 -16.43
C VAL A 481 31.15 24.04 -15.82
N ILE A 482 31.88 24.67 -14.89
CA ILE A 482 31.54 25.95 -14.32
C ILE A 482 32.44 26.98 -14.99
N GLN A 483 31.83 27.92 -15.69
CA GLN A 483 32.54 29.01 -16.40
C GLN A 483 32.18 30.34 -15.77
N ALA A 484 33.14 31.26 -15.83
CA ALA A 484 32.97 32.61 -15.29
C ALA A 484 33.47 33.68 -16.30
N SER A 485 32.86 34.87 -16.25
CA SER A 485 33.20 35.96 -17.11
C SER A 485 32.81 37.32 -16.46
N ASN A 486 33.38 38.42 -16.98
CA ASN A 486 32.90 39.77 -16.71
C ASN A 486 32.09 40.31 -17.87
N ASP A 487 31.91 39.54 -18.94
CA ASP A 487 31.03 39.78 -20.04
C ASP A 487 29.73 38.92 -19.92
N PRO A 488 28.53 39.49 -19.99
CA PRO A 488 27.28 38.75 -19.91
C PRO A 488 27.08 37.75 -21.07
N GLY A 489 27.78 37.98 -22.19
CA GLY A 489 27.81 37.07 -23.34
C GLY A 489 28.76 35.88 -23.17
N PHE A 490 29.58 35.86 -22.09
CA PHE A 490 30.64 34.87 -21.84
C PHE A 490 31.69 34.78 -22.95
N GLN A 491 32.08 35.94 -23.51
CA GLN A 491 33.11 36.06 -24.55
C GLN A 491 34.08 37.21 -24.22
N PRO A 492 35.27 36.92 -23.63
CA PRO A 492 35.79 35.60 -23.24
C PRO A 492 35.20 35.09 -21.95
N CYS A 493 35.36 33.77 -21.70
CA CYS A 493 35.05 33.16 -20.41
C CYS A 493 36.16 32.20 -20.00
N ASP A 494 36.31 32.01 -18.67
CA ASP A 494 37.23 31.06 -18.06
C ASP A 494 36.48 29.88 -17.51
N THR A 495 37.01 28.66 -17.71
CA THR A 495 36.55 27.50 -16.93
C THR A 495 37.21 27.58 -15.54
N VAL A 496 36.39 27.69 -14.50
CA VAL A 496 36.82 27.85 -13.10
C VAL A 496 36.53 26.61 -12.25
N GLY A 497 35.74 25.68 -12.72
CA GLY A 497 35.43 24.42 -12.03
C GLY A 497 34.83 23.38 -12.94
N ILE A 498 34.81 22.13 -12.48
CA ILE A 498 34.22 20.97 -13.15
C ILE A 498 33.63 20.01 -12.12
N ILE A 499 32.51 19.41 -12.42
CA ILE A 499 31.96 18.28 -11.66
C ILE A 499 32.66 17.02 -12.15
N ALA A 500 33.61 16.52 -11.36
CA ALA A 500 34.44 15.36 -11.73
C ALA A 500 33.81 14.02 -11.40
N ASP A 501 32.99 13.95 -10.35
CA ASP A 501 32.39 12.72 -9.83
C ASP A 501 30.89 12.86 -9.69
N THR A 502 30.20 11.71 -9.53
CA THR A 502 28.76 11.67 -9.28
C THR A 502 28.42 12.41 -7.98
N LEU A 503 27.59 13.45 -8.10
CA LEU A 503 27.08 14.16 -6.93
C LEU A 503 26.20 13.23 -6.08
N GLN A 504 26.50 13.20 -4.80
CA GLN A 504 25.71 12.47 -3.82
C GLN A 504 24.44 13.28 -3.46
N PRO A 505 23.38 12.65 -2.96
CA PRO A 505 22.09 13.32 -2.72
C PRO A 505 22.09 14.20 -1.44
N TYR A 506 23.09 15.04 -1.32
CA TYR A 506 23.26 16.06 -0.30
C TYR A 506 24.12 17.19 -0.85
N PHE A 507 24.23 18.29 -0.11
CA PHE A 507 25.08 19.41 -0.52
C PHE A 507 26.55 19.01 -0.58
N GLN A 508 27.20 19.36 -1.68
CA GLN A 508 28.62 19.13 -1.95
C GLN A 508 29.26 20.37 -2.54
N ASP A 509 30.49 20.61 -2.12
CA ASP A 509 31.26 21.78 -2.51
C ASP A 509 32.15 21.48 -3.72
N ILE A 510 31.88 22.19 -4.82
CA ILE A 510 32.77 22.22 -5.99
C ILE A 510 33.68 23.42 -5.86
N LYS A 511 34.98 23.16 -5.56
CA LYS A 511 35.99 24.21 -5.43
C LYS A 511 36.28 24.86 -6.78
N LEU A 512 36.38 26.19 -6.80
CA LEU A 512 36.67 26.96 -7.97
C LEU A 512 38.15 27.40 -7.99
N ASP A 513 38.69 27.63 -9.20
CA ASP A 513 40.06 28.12 -9.39
C ASP A 513 40.15 29.62 -8.99
N MET A 514 40.78 29.86 -7.85
CA MET A 514 40.94 31.21 -7.29
C MET A 514 42.07 32.01 -7.95
N ASN A 515 42.83 31.41 -8.86
CA ASN A 515 43.84 32.15 -9.60
C ASN A 515 43.26 32.99 -10.74
N LYS A 516 41.91 32.85 -10.95
CA LYS A 516 41.16 33.54 -11.96
C LYS A 516 40.08 34.42 -11.34
N GLY A 517 39.80 35.56 -11.94
CA GLY A 517 38.76 36.49 -11.48
C GLY A 517 39.31 37.77 -10.85
N PRO A 518 38.49 38.58 -10.16
CA PRO A 518 37.07 38.33 -9.79
C PRO A 518 36.10 38.41 -11.00
N TYR A 519 35.00 37.65 -10.92
CA TYR A 519 33.98 37.60 -11.96
C TYR A 519 32.62 38.05 -11.46
N GLN A 520 31.82 38.62 -12.39
CA GLN A 520 30.40 38.96 -12.13
C GLN A 520 29.42 37.92 -12.64
N TYR A 521 29.76 37.21 -13.72
CA TYR A 521 28.86 36.25 -14.35
C TYR A 521 29.42 34.86 -14.24
N TYR A 522 28.55 33.90 -13.90
CA TYR A 522 28.85 32.50 -13.83
C TYR A 522 27.85 31.70 -14.67
N GLN A 523 28.33 30.66 -15.36
CA GLN A 523 27.44 29.72 -16.01
C GLN A 523 27.84 28.28 -15.67
N ILE A 524 26.80 27.43 -15.52
CA ILE A 524 26.94 26.01 -15.33
C ILE A 524 26.49 25.38 -16.65
N LYS A 525 27.41 24.75 -17.35
CA LYS A 525 27.19 24.17 -18.69
C LYS A 525 27.39 22.67 -18.66
N THR A 526 26.33 21.91 -18.96
CA THR A 526 26.40 20.46 -19.07
C THR A 526 27.05 20.04 -20.38
N THR A 527 27.62 18.82 -20.39
CA THR A 527 28.33 18.28 -21.55
C THR A 527 27.42 17.81 -22.66
N ASP A 528 26.13 17.50 -22.39
CA ASP A 528 25.28 16.81 -23.35
C ASP A 528 23.80 17.19 -23.35
N GLU A 529 23.07 16.56 -24.26
CA GLU A 529 21.67 16.68 -24.65
C GLU A 529 20.63 16.64 -23.52
N TYR A 530 21.05 16.28 -22.30
CA TYR A 530 20.16 16.23 -21.14
C TYR A 530 20.52 17.31 -20.14
N PRO A 531 19.72 18.34 -20.10
CA PRO A 531 19.98 19.53 -19.33
C PRO A 531 19.65 19.33 -17.85
N HIS A 532 20.21 20.16 -17.05
CA HIS A 532 20.12 20.51 -15.63
C HIS A 532 18.93 20.00 -14.77
N ALA A 533 17.98 19.26 -15.32
CA ALA A 533 16.89 18.59 -14.58
C ALA A 533 17.36 17.69 -13.42
N ALA A 534 18.66 17.64 -13.17
CA ALA A 534 19.26 16.86 -12.10
C ALA A 534 19.85 17.72 -10.95
N LEU A 535 19.80 19.04 -11.03
CA LEU A 535 20.16 19.95 -9.93
C LEU A 535 18.90 20.45 -9.22
N SER A 536 18.94 20.55 -7.90
CA SER A 536 17.87 21.13 -7.10
C SER A 536 18.27 22.39 -6.37
N GLU A 537 19.52 22.48 -5.93
CA GLU A 537 19.98 23.61 -5.11
C GLU A 537 21.39 24.04 -5.47
N LEU A 538 21.64 25.34 -5.42
CA LEU A 538 22.92 25.97 -5.66
C LEU A 538 23.17 27.10 -4.67
N GLU A 539 24.40 27.18 -4.14
CA GLU A 539 24.85 28.28 -3.31
C GLU A 539 26.24 28.74 -3.79
N PHE A 540 26.43 30.06 -3.90
CA PHE A 540 27.71 30.68 -4.23
C PHE A 540 28.42 31.14 -2.95
N ILE A 541 29.64 30.69 -2.71
CA ILE A 541 30.39 30.97 -1.48
C ILE A 541 31.65 31.73 -1.82
N THR A 542 31.84 32.90 -1.23
CA THR A 542 32.96 33.79 -1.55
C THR A 542 34.17 33.57 -0.64
N ASP A 543 33.98 33.52 0.68
CA ASP A 543 35.06 33.41 1.67
C ASP A 543 34.54 32.93 3.02
N ILE A 544 35.44 32.66 3.95
CA ILE A 544 35.11 32.40 5.36
C ILE A 544 35.44 33.65 6.15
N ARG A 545 34.43 34.28 6.76
CA ARG A 545 34.60 35.43 7.63
C ARG A 545 34.16 35.10 9.06
N TYR A 546 34.99 35.39 10.04
CA TYR A 546 34.70 35.14 11.47
C TYR A 546 34.31 33.69 11.79
N GLY A 547 34.79 32.71 10.99
CA GLY A 547 34.44 31.30 11.15
C GLY A 547 33.18 30.85 10.38
N TYR A 548 32.51 31.76 9.65
CA TYR A 548 31.30 31.47 8.89
C TYR A 548 31.54 31.58 7.38
N GLU A 549 30.94 30.69 6.63
CA GLU A 549 30.92 30.79 5.16
C GLU A 549 30.03 31.95 4.74
N ASN A 550 30.55 32.81 3.88
CA ASN A 550 29.77 33.90 3.30
C ASN A 550 29.09 33.43 2.02
N VAL A 551 27.80 33.07 2.14
CA VAL A 551 26.95 32.66 1.01
C VAL A 551 26.41 33.94 0.38
N ILE A 552 26.64 34.11 -0.92
CA ILE A 552 26.07 35.20 -1.69
C ILE A 552 24.96 34.67 -2.63
N ALA A 553 23.85 35.38 -2.70
CA ALA A 553 22.83 35.08 -3.66
C ALA A 553 23.27 35.49 -5.07
N ALA A 554 23.06 34.64 -6.03
CA ALA A 554 23.22 34.92 -7.44
C ALA A 554 21.83 35.02 -8.09
N SER A 555 21.59 36.02 -8.90
CA SER A 555 20.38 36.13 -9.69
C SER A 555 20.53 35.33 -10.98
N PRO A 556 19.57 34.46 -11.36
CA PRO A 556 19.61 33.82 -12.66
C PRO A 556 19.49 34.85 -13.77
N LEU A 557 20.31 34.71 -14.80
CA LEU A 557 20.13 35.45 -16.03
C LEU A 557 18.99 34.82 -16.82
N PRO A 558 17.96 35.58 -17.24
CA PRO A 558 16.95 35.05 -18.11
C PRO A 558 17.59 34.53 -19.40
N ILE A 559 17.07 33.42 -19.91
CA ILE A 559 17.44 32.97 -21.25
C ILE A 559 16.88 34.00 -22.22
N LEU A 560 17.76 34.79 -22.81
CA LEU A 560 17.38 35.80 -23.77
C LEU A 560 16.84 35.10 -25.03
N SER A 561 15.53 35.03 -25.16
CA SER A 561 14.92 35.19 -26.47
C SER A 561 15.18 36.63 -26.88
N SER A 562 15.70 36.84 -28.06
CA SER A 562 16.05 38.17 -28.57
C SER A 562 14.92 39.21 -28.33
N GLY A 563 15.05 40.05 -27.32
CA GLY A 563 14.13 41.16 -27.06
C GLY A 563 13.72 41.44 -25.62
N ASP A 564 14.06 40.63 -24.62
CA ASP A 564 13.60 40.85 -23.25
C ASP A 564 14.61 41.62 -22.38
N THR A 565 14.09 42.60 -21.63
CA THR A 565 14.82 43.41 -20.66
C THR A 565 14.90 42.68 -19.30
N LEU A 566 16.09 42.70 -18.69
CA LEU A 566 16.38 42.16 -17.36
C LEU A 566 15.60 42.91 -16.26
N SER A 567 14.86 42.18 -15.40
CA SER A 567 14.27 42.75 -14.20
C SER A 567 15.31 42.79 -13.06
N GLU A 568 15.40 43.90 -12.34
CA GLU A 568 16.24 44.05 -11.15
C GLU A 568 15.68 43.26 -9.97
N ASP A 569 16.45 42.31 -9.49
CA ASP A 569 16.12 41.54 -8.29
C ASP A 569 17.13 41.75 -7.15
N LYS A 570 16.61 41.74 -5.92
CA LYS A 570 17.39 42.08 -4.71
C LYS A 570 18.26 40.88 -4.28
N THR A 571 19.54 41.12 -4.10
CA THR A 571 20.52 40.16 -3.60
C THR A 571 20.76 40.32 -2.11
N GLU A 572 20.68 39.23 -1.34
CA GLU A 572 21.01 39.20 0.08
C GLU A 572 22.20 38.27 0.35
N VAL A 573 23.04 38.66 1.33
CA VAL A 573 24.16 37.88 1.82
C VAL A 573 23.68 37.02 2.98
N ARG A 574 23.95 35.70 2.95
CA ARG A 574 23.62 34.78 4.05
C ARG A 574 24.84 34.43 4.86
N LEU A 575 24.66 34.39 6.16
CA LEU A 575 25.60 33.80 7.13
C LEU A 575 25.08 32.40 7.53
N MET A 576 25.98 31.43 7.70
CA MET A 576 25.60 30.02 7.95
C MET A 576 24.84 29.78 9.26
N ASP A 577 24.83 30.72 10.19
CA ASP A 577 24.23 30.54 11.53
C ASP A 577 22.76 31.03 11.64
N GLU A 578 22.20 31.60 10.60
CA GLU A 578 20.77 31.94 10.63
C GLU A 578 19.91 30.79 10.09
N PRO A 579 18.77 30.46 10.78
CA PRO A 579 17.82 29.52 10.25
C PRO A 579 17.38 30.00 8.86
N LEU A 580 17.59 29.18 7.87
CA LEU A 580 17.31 29.44 6.47
C LEU A 580 15.84 29.88 6.29
N GLU A 581 15.53 31.16 6.41
CA GLU A 581 14.32 31.68 5.79
C GLU A 581 14.48 31.52 4.28
N ARG A 582 13.78 30.54 3.74
CA ARG A 582 13.85 30.13 2.35
C ARG A 582 13.34 31.26 1.48
N ILE A 583 14.22 31.88 0.73
CA ILE A 583 13.83 32.81 -0.35
C ILE A 583 13.08 31.97 -1.40
N LYS A 584 11.82 32.31 -1.64
CA LYS A 584 10.99 31.67 -2.67
C LYS A 584 11.44 32.10 -4.05
N TRP A 585 12.45 31.45 -4.59
CA TRP A 585 12.96 31.71 -5.92
C TRP A 585 12.83 30.44 -6.78
N LYS A 586 13.28 30.52 -8.01
CA LYS A 586 13.28 29.43 -8.98
C LYS A 586 13.86 28.14 -8.40
N ALA A 587 13.55 27.03 -9.05
CA ALA A 587 13.84 25.66 -8.58
C ALA A 587 15.30 25.41 -8.11
N GLU A 588 16.27 26.20 -8.59
CA GLU A 588 17.69 26.06 -8.25
C GLU A 588 18.06 26.56 -6.84
N TYR A 589 17.15 27.27 -6.15
CA TYR A 589 17.37 27.78 -4.78
C TYR A 589 16.09 28.09 -4.03
N ASP A 590 15.03 27.37 -4.34
CA ASP A 590 13.77 27.47 -3.60
C ASP A 590 13.80 26.74 -2.25
N GLY A 591 14.92 26.07 -1.93
CA GLY A 591 15.10 25.25 -0.76
C GLY A 591 14.31 23.95 -0.80
N ASN A 592 13.79 23.57 -1.96
CA ASN A 592 13.04 22.32 -2.14
C ASN A 592 13.86 21.31 -2.97
N PRO A 593 14.41 20.26 -2.35
CA PRO A 593 15.25 19.28 -3.04
C PRO A 593 14.50 18.43 -4.08
N GLN A 594 13.18 18.57 -4.18
CA GLN A 594 12.36 17.85 -5.14
C GLN A 594 12.13 18.63 -6.44
N THR A 595 12.37 19.92 -6.43
CA THR A 595 12.25 20.77 -7.62
C THR A 595 13.56 20.80 -8.37
N SER A 596 13.49 20.90 -9.68
CA SER A 596 14.62 21.10 -10.57
C SER A 596 14.29 22.17 -11.59
N PRO A 597 15.30 22.88 -12.12
CA PRO A 597 15.08 23.83 -13.19
C PRO A 597 14.52 23.14 -14.43
N GLU A 598 13.88 23.93 -15.29
CA GLU A 598 13.54 23.46 -16.61
C GLU A 598 14.80 23.02 -17.38
N PRO A 599 14.66 22.08 -18.32
CA PRO A 599 15.79 21.43 -18.97
C PRO A 599 16.53 22.35 -19.95
N TYR A 600 17.42 23.17 -19.46
CA TYR A 600 18.33 24.00 -20.29
C TYR A 600 19.78 23.46 -20.23
N PRO A 601 20.52 23.47 -21.32
CA PRO A 601 21.92 22.98 -21.36
C PRO A 601 22.89 23.91 -20.62
N THR A 602 22.47 25.12 -20.24
CA THR A 602 23.28 26.11 -19.58
C THR A 602 22.42 26.97 -18.65
N ILE A 603 22.80 27.06 -17.38
CA ILE A 603 22.19 27.97 -16.42
C ILE A 603 23.20 29.09 -16.17
N ARG A 604 22.74 30.36 -16.25
CA ARG A 604 23.58 31.54 -16.07
C ARG A 604 23.15 32.35 -14.86
N PHE A 605 24.14 32.90 -14.15
CA PHE A 605 23.97 33.66 -12.92
C PHE A 605 24.74 34.96 -13.01
N MET A 606 24.20 36.00 -12.39
CA MET A 606 24.86 37.31 -12.25
C MET A 606 25.00 37.64 -10.77
N LEU A 607 26.21 37.97 -10.35
CA LEU A 607 26.48 38.57 -9.05
C LEU A 607 26.26 40.08 -9.11
N LYS A 608 25.92 40.68 -7.97
CA LYS A 608 25.71 42.12 -7.85
C LYS A 608 26.97 42.97 -8.28
N LYS A 609 28.15 42.41 -8.09
CA LYS A 609 29.45 42.95 -8.47
C LYS A 609 30.44 41.80 -8.70
N PRO A 610 31.55 42.06 -9.44
CA PRO A 610 32.61 41.05 -9.57
C PRO A 610 33.14 40.62 -8.20
N GLN A 611 33.19 39.34 -7.96
CA GLN A 611 33.72 38.75 -6.70
C GLN A 611 34.49 37.45 -6.97
N PHE A 612 35.37 37.09 -6.07
CA PHE A 612 35.98 35.77 -6.02
C PHE A 612 35.00 34.82 -5.37
N VAL A 613 34.48 33.85 -6.14
CA VAL A 613 33.72 32.73 -5.59
C VAL A 613 34.68 31.58 -5.34
N THR A 614 34.79 31.16 -4.09
CA THR A 614 35.76 30.12 -3.69
C THR A 614 35.25 28.72 -4.04
N LYS A 615 33.92 28.54 -3.99
CA LYS A 615 33.27 27.29 -4.29
C LYS A 615 31.77 27.52 -4.63
N ILE A 616 31.23 26.62 -5.38
CA ILE A 616 29.78 26.47 -5.54
C ILE A 616 29.33 25.22 -4.80
N ARG A 617 28.39 25.38 -3.87
CA ARG A 617 27.76 24.27 -3.19
C ARG A 617 26.55 23.83 -3.96
N MET A 618 26.47 22.55 -4.30
CA MET A 618 25.42 21.98 -5.14
C MET A 618 24.76 20.80 -4.46
N MET A 619 23.44 20.65 -4.69
CA MET A 619 22.69 19.47 -4.36
C MET A 619 22.00 18.93 -5.61
N PRO A 620 22.16 17.67 -6.00
CA PRO A 620 21.38 17.07 -7.08
C PRO A 620 19.92 16.88 -6.67
N LEU A 621 19.06 16.71 -7.64
CA LEU A 621 17.64 16.43 -7.42
C LEU A 621 17.48 15.27 -6.43
N ASN A 622 16.70 15.51 -5.39
CA ASN A 622 16.50 14.59 -4.29
C ASN A 622 15.01 14.47 -3.95
N ALA A 623 14.56 13.30 -3.56
CA ALA A 623 13.14 13.02 -3.24
C ALA A 623 12.77 13.41 -1.79
N ASP A 624 13.27 14.52 -1.26
CA ASP A 624 13.00 15.01 0.11
C ASP A 624 13.38 13.99 1.22
N ASN A 625 14.35 13.13 0.94
CA ASN A 625 14.80 12.07 1.85
C ASN A 625 16.13 12.40 2.54
N GLY A 626 16.75 13.52 2.19
CA GLY A 626 17.87 14.10 2.91
C GLY A 626 17.43 14.78 4.20
N ILE A 627 18.41 15.15 5.05
CA ILE A 627 18.15 15.99 6.20
C ILE A 627 18.03 17.45 5.72
N ILE A 628 16.95 18.10 6.14
CA ILE A 628 16.61 19.47 5.77
C ILE A 628 16.78 20.34 7.01
N ALA A 629 17.61 21.36 6.92
CA ALA A 629 17.77 22.33 7.99
C ALA A 629 16.42 23.00 8.34
N GLY A 630 16.13 23.13 9.63
CA GLY A 630 14.87 23.67 10.13
C GLY A 630 13.79 22.63 10.38
N ASN A 631 13.90 21.40 9.87
CA ASN A 631 12.94 20.33 10.15
C ASN A 631 13.25 19.65 11.49
N GLN A 632 12.19 19.14 12.14
CA GLN A 632 12.28 18.39 13.39
C GLN A 632 12.52 16.92 13.11
N TYR A 633 13.57 16.34 13.70
CA TYR A 633 13.93 14.94 13.56
C TYR A 633 13.92 14.22 14.91
N GLU A 634 13.59 12.93 14.86
CA GLU A 634 13.76 11.99 15.96
C GLU A 634 14.55 10.78 15.48
N LEU A 635 15.59 10.40 16.23
CA LEU A 635 16.37 9.20 15.99
C LEU A 635 16.03 8.14 17.03
N PHE A 636 15.73 6.96 16.54
CA PHE A 636 15.45 5.78 17.36
C PHE A 636 16.53 4.72 17.14
N CYS A 637 16.82 3.97 18.20
CA CYS A 637 17.66 2.79 18.17
C CYS A 637 16.84 1.56 18.59
N TRP A 638 16.97 0.47 17.86
CA TRP A 638 16.34 -0.80 18.26
C TRP A 638 17.06 -1.39 19.47
N ASN A 639 16.33 -1.62 20.56
CA ASN A 639 16.87 -2.16 21.78
C ASN A 639 15.82 -3.00 22.52
N ASN A 640 16.13 -4.26 22.82
CA ASN A 640 15.28 -5.18 23.59
C ASN A 640 13.82 -5.27 23.08
N GLY A 641 13.64 -5.32 21.76
CA GLY A 641 12.32 -5.53 21.16
C GLY A 641 11.49 -4.27 20.90
N GLU A 642 12.04 -3.09 21.11
CA GLU A 642 11.37 -1.82 20.85
C GLU A 642 12.31 -0.74 20.29
N TRP A 643 11.73 0.23 19.59
CA TRP A 643 12.42 1.43 19.15
C TRP A 643 12.52 2.43 20.30
N LYS A 644 13.74 2.65 20.81
CA LYS A 644 14.01 3.64 21.85
C LYS A 644 14.51 4.94 21.24
N LYS A 645 13.82 6.03 21.52
CA LYS A 645 14.24 7.36 21.08
C LYS A 645 15.54 7.74 21.80
N ILE A 646 16.56 8.08 21.01
CA ILE A 646 17.88 8.49 21.51
C ILE A 646 18.19 9.96 21.19
N LEU A 647 17.50 10.55 20.21
CA LEU A 647 17.68 11.95 19.85
C LEU A 647 16.34 12.56 19.42
N SER A 648 16.12 13.84 19.77
CA SER A 648 15.04 14.66 19.22
C SER A 648 15.56 16.08 19.08
N GLU A 649 15.73 16.55 17.83
CA GLU A 649 16.27 17.89 17.60
C GLU A 649 15.72 18.50 16.29
N ARG A 650 15.80 19.82 16.21
CA ARG A 650 15.61 20.57 14.97
C ARG A 650 16.95 20.63 14.26
N ALA A 651 17.05 20.05 13.06
CA ALA A 651 18.30 20.07 12.29
C ALA A 651 18.75 21.50 12.00
N ARG A 652 19.99 21.82 12.35
CA ARG A 652 20.61 23.11 12.05
C ARG A 652 21.26 23.11 10.67
N TYR A 653 21.70 21.93 10.23
CA TYR A 653 22.40 21.70 8.97
C TYR A 653 21.68 20.62 8.17
N ASN A 654 22.13 20.37 6.94
CA ASN A 654 21.65 19.26 6.13
C ASN A 654 22.26 17.90 6.55
N TYR A 655 22.65 17.79 7.81
CA TYR A 655 23.14 16.59 8.48
C TYR A 655 22.86 16.66 9.99
N ILE A 656 22.91 15.51 10.64
CA ILE A 656 22.81 15.38 12.10
C ILE A 656 24.01 14.56 12.57
N THR A 657 24.78 15.05 13.54
CA THR A 657 25.87 14.30 14.20
C THR A 657 25.37 13.77 15.54
N VAL A 658 25.60 12.49 15.79
CA VAL A 658 25.12 11.83 17.01
C VAL A 658 26.06 10.68 17.41
N SER A 659 26.26 10.50 18.73
CA SER A 659 26.99 9.36 19.28
C SER A 659 26.06 8.18 19.50
N ILE A 660 26.37 7.04 18.91
CA ILE A 660 25.57 5.82 18.96
C ILE A 660 26.42 4.59 19.27
N PRO A 661 25.85 3.53 19.89
CA PRO A 661 26.55 2.25 19.96
C PRO A 661 26.82 1.69 18.55
N SER A 662 28.05 1.27 18.30
CA SER A 662 28.46 0.66 17.01
C SER A 662 27.59 -0.53 16.63
N GLY A 663 27.22 -0.61 15.36
CA GLY A 663 26.36 -1.68 14.83
C GLY A 663 24.88 -1.57 15.20
N SER A 664 24.46 -0.47 15.84
CA SER A 664 23.06 -0.22 16.19
C SER A 664 22.17 -0.16 14.96
N LEU A 665 21.00 -0.80 15.03
CA LEU A 665 19.93 -0.59 14.08
C LEU A 665 19.19 0.70 14.44
N LEU A 666 19.12 1.62 13.50
CA LEU A 666 18.64 2.98 13.68
C LEU A 666 17.43 3.26 12.79
N TRP A 667 16.56 4.17 13.24
CA TRP A 667 15.44 4.71 12.49
C TRP A 667 15.38 6.22 12.68
N LEU A 668 15.56 6.97 11.59
CA LEU A 668 15.47 8.43 11.58
C LEU A 668 14.13 8.87 11.03
N ARG A 669 13.38 9.63 11.81
CA ARG A 669 12.09 10.19 11.46
C ARG A 669 12.18 11.68 11.20
N ASN A 670 11.45 12.17 10.19
CA ASN A 670 11.20 13.59 9.99
C ASN A 670 9.75 13.92 10.37
N LEU A 671 9.58 14.65 11.47
CA LEU A 671 8.25 15.02 11.98
C LEU A 671 7.63 16.24 11.26
N THR A 672 8.41 16.96 10.46
CA THR A 672 7.97 18.16 9.74
C THR A 672 7.49 17.84 8.33
N GLY A 673 8.09 16.87 7.66
CA GLY A 673 7.73 16.54 6.28
C GLY A 673 8.27 15.21 5.79
N GLY A 674 7.57 14.65 4.79
CA GLY A 674 7.92 13.38 4.16
C GLY A 674 7.57 12.17 5.02
N LYS A 675 7.20 11.05 4.38
CA LYS A 675 6.81 9.80 5.06
C LYS A 675 7.73 8.64 4.75
N GLU A 676 8.58 8.75 3.74
CA GLU A 676 9.51 7.67 3.36
C GLU A 676 10.65 7.61 4.38
N GLU A 677 10.71 6.55 5.16
CA GLU A 677 11.72 6.30 6.18
C GLU A 677 12.09 4.82 6.17
N LEU A 678 13.38 4.49 6.31
CA LEU A 678 13.84 3.12 6.47
C LEU A 678 14.81 2.99 7.63
N PRO A 679 14.84 1.84 8.30
CA PRO A 679 15.88 1.54 9.25
C PRO A 679 17.22 1.35 8.53
N PHE A 680 18.29 1.66 9.23
CA PHE A 680 19.64 1.56 8.72
C PHE A 680 20.63 1.26 9.85
N TYR A 681 21.80 0.81 9.49
CA TYR A 681 22.99 0.82 10.34
C TYR A 681 24.07 1.68 9.68
N VAL A 682 25.06 2.09 10.46
CA VAL A 682 26.21 2.82 9.94
C VAL A 682 27.39 1.84 9.86
N ASP A 683 28.00 1.73 8.68
CA ASP A 683 29.15 0.84 8.46
C ASP A 683 30.47 1.46 9.00
N SER A 684 31.57 0.69 8.91
CA SER A 684 32.89 1.13 9.36
C SER A 684 33.43 2.38 8.65
N ASP A 685 32.89 2.70 7.47
CA ASP A 685 33.26 3.88 6.70
C ASP A 685 32.37 5.09 7.04
N GLY A 686 31.48 4.97 8.04
CA GLY A 686 30.53 6.01 8.44
C GLY A 686 29.33 6.16 7.48
N ARG A 687 29.08 5.21 6.58
CA ARG A 687 28.00 5.27 5.60
C ARG A 687 26.72 4.62 6.10
N GLN A 688 25.58 5.29 5.90
CA GLN A 688 24.27 4.72 6.20
C GLN A 688 23.91 3.59 5.22
N LYS A 689 23.71 2.38 5.74
CA LYS A 689 23.25 1.19 5.00
C LYS A 689 21.79 0.91 5.34
N PHE A 690 20.92 1.24 4.45
CA PHE A 690 19.48 1.07 4.63
C PHE A 690 19.07 -0.38 4.49
N ILE A 691 18.10 -0.76 5.30
CA ILE A 691 17.53 -2.10 5.36
C ILE A 691 16.16 -2.05 4.71
N TYR A 692 15.96 -2.90 3.72
CA TYR A 692 14.66 -3.11 3.10
C TYR A 692 13.93 -4.23 3.85
N PRO A 693 12.61 -4.04 4.19
CA PRO A 693 11.80 -5.06 4.80
C PRO A 693 11.62 -6.28 3.90
#